data_7063276bee78a91bdf6cb954030b9c46
#
_entry.id   7063276bee78a91bdf6cb954030b9c46
#
_cell.length_a   1.000
_cell.length_b   1.000
_cell.length_c   1.000
_cell.angle_alpha   90.00
_cell.angle_beta   90.00
_cell.angle_gamma   90.00
#
_symmetry.space_group_name_H-M   'P 1'
#
loop_
_entity.id
_entity.type
_entity.pdbx_description
1 polymer ?
#
loop_
_entity_poly.entity_id
_entity_poly.type
_entity_poly.pdbx_seq_one_letter_code
_entity_poly.pdbx_strand_id
1 'polypeptide(L)'
;MRFFLGLRSLILTLFRKILFLWVRTDVSGNSVEALGVDPEKPVCYVLQYSSLSSRLVLEQEVLRAGLPGAESSLPVKNGPNHSFFFLYRRIGGLFRRRQTPVPTGEFRALVRHGLEHPEQDVQIVPVSLFWGRSPDKEKSLVKLLLSDTWSVAGRLQKFLIIMVHGRSTYVQFNQPLSLKQVIDEYRHSEERANRKLARILRTHFRRVRQAVLGPDLSHRRTLVGGLVRTQAVKEAIRETARKDDIPPEKVRAKAYKYADEIAASMSIVTIRFLEVVLSWLWNRIYNGIAINNIRVAKEEAQDNAVVYVPCHRSHIDYLLLSYVLYKNGLMPPHIAAGINLNMPVVGPILRRGGAFFMRRSFRDNPLYATVFNEYMHVMFSRGYSVEYFVEGGRSRTGRMLQPRPGMLSMTVRSFLRDHRKPIVFVPVYIGYEKVMEGRSYLGELRGKKKQKESVFAIAKTVRKLSNSFGQVAVNFGEAIPLAEVLNEVEPSWRKEAYDSEYRPKWLNQAVSELSNRVASSINASVAVNPIGMTATVLLGTDRLAMDEGQLIRLMDQYADLLKAFPYADTITLPEGSGKDWVDYCENMGLITRQPQKLGDIIALEGSNAILMTYYRNNIQHLFALPSLIASLFENKNSLRRDKIEFLASVAYPYLKSELFLKYDAEEIDGVINQWIDVLLEKGLLFEEEEDRISRPEEGTDAMLRLRVLSRFIIQTLERYHIAIGILRKYGSGKITAGELEEQSTLLAERMSILFGLNAPEFFDKTLFRNFIANMQHNGVITTDDDGLLCYTDGLDEVAEDARLVLSVEKRQAIQQVTMLGA
;
A
#
# COMPACT_ATOMS: atom_id res chain seq x y z
N MET A 1 -42.00 9.73 -39.96
CA MET A 1 -40.61 9.70 -39.42
C MET A 1 -40.58 9.79 -37.89
N ARG A 2 -41.25 10.73 -37.24
CA ARG A 2 -41.30 10.85 -35.75
C ARG A 2 -41.91 9.60 -35.06
N PHE A 3 -42.93 8.97 -35.58
CA PHE A 3 -43.55 7.75 -35.05
C PHE A 3 -42.59 6.55 -35.04
N PHE A 4 -41.80 6.35 -36.11
CA PHE A 4 -40.78 5.28 -36.17
C PHE A 4 -39.63 5.51 -35.22
N LEU A 5 -39.23 6.77 -34.95
CA LEU A 5 -38.21 7.11 -33.99
C LEU A 5 -38.68 6.85 -32.55
N GLY A 6 -39.94 7.17 -32.23
CA GLY A 6 -40.55 6.88 -30.91
C GLY A 6 -40.66 5.37 -30.63
N LEU A 7 -41.12 4.58 -31.63
CA LEU A 7 -41.25 3.12 -31.51
C LEU A 7 -39.86 2.46 -31.31
N ARG A 8 -38.84 2.92 -32.01
CA ARG A 8 -37.46 2.45 -31.87
C ARG A 8 -36.91 2.73 -30.45
N SER A 9 -37.17 3.93 -29.91
CA SER A 9 -36.76 4.32 -28.56
C SER A 9 -37.45 3.45 -27.50
N LEU A 10 -38.74 3.18 -27.65
CA LEU A 10 -39.53 2.35 -26.72
C LEU A 10 -39.05 0.89 -26.74
N ILE A 11 -38.74 0.35 -27.90
CA ILE A 11 -38.17 -1.00 -28.06
C ILE A 11 -36.79 -1.10 -27.39
N LEU A 12 -35.91 -0.12 -27.57
CA LEU A 12 -34.61 -0.10 -26.95
C LEU A 12 -34.70 0.01 -25.42
N THR A 13 -35.63 0.81 -24.92
CA THR A 13 -35.93 0.92 -23.49
C THR A 13 -36.42 -0.40 -22.90
N LEU A 14 -37.31 -1.11 -23.62
CA LEU A 14 -37.78 -2.42 -23.20
C LEU A 14 -36.65 -3.46 -23.16
N PHE A 15 -35.81 -3.54 -24.19
CA PHE A 15 -34.64 -4.41 -24.22
C PHE A 15 -33.64 -4.07 -23.12
N ARG A 16 -33.45 -2.79 -22.80
CA ARG A 16 -32.60 -2.35 -21.70
C ARG A 16 -33.14 -2.86 -20.35
N LYS A 17 -34.43 -2.69 -20.08
CA LYS A 17 -35.06 -3.21 -18.86
C LYS A 17 -34.91 -4.74 -18.75
N ILE A 18 -35.17 -5.49 -19.83
CA ILE A 18 -35.00 -6.94 -19.86
C ILE A 18 -33.53 -7.35 -19.62
N LEU A 19 -32.57 -6.65 -20.22
CA LEU A 19 -31.15 -6.92 -20.05
C LEU A 19 -30.72 -6.73 -18.57
N PHE A 20 -31.19 -5.66 -17.93
CA PHE A 20 -30.85 -5.32 -16.54
C PHE A 20 -31.60 -6.11 -15.46
N LEU A 21 -32.60 -6.95 -15.84
CA LEU A 21 -33.10 -8.00 -14.94
C LEU A 21 -32.02 -9.06 -14.63
N TRP A 22 -31.10 -9.26 -15.56
CA TRP A 22 -30.04 -10.27 -15.42
C TRP A 22 -28.65 -9.64 -15.22
N VAL A 23 -28.32 -8.59 -15.95
CA VAL A 23 -27.00 -7.93 -15.94
C VAL A 23 -26.85 -7.06 -14.70
N ARG A 24 -25.77 -7.28 -13.97
CA ARG A 24 -25.31 -6.39 -12.90
C ARG A 24 -23.96 -5.81 -13.31
N THR A 25 -23.83 -4.51 -13.16
CA THR A 25 -22.66 -3.75 -13.57
C THR A 25 -21.89 -3.26 -12.34
N ASP A 26 -20.58 -3.51 -12.32
CA ASP A 26 -19.63 -2.82 -11.47
C ASP A 26 -19.09 -1.64 -12.28
N VAL A 27 -19.28 -0.40 -11.82
CA VAL A 27 -18.91 0.80 -12.59
C VAL A 27 -17.80 1.56 -11.88
N SER A 28 -16.79 1.98 -12.64
CA SER A 28 -15.70 2.82 -12.16
C SER A 28 -15.66 4.12 -12.96
N GLY A 29 -15.46 5.27 -12.27
CA GLY A 29 -15.44 6.59 -12.91
C GLY A 29 -16.85 7.04 -13.33
N ASN A 30 -17.88 6.81 -12.51
CA ASN A 30 -19.29 7.03 -12.83
C ASN A 30 -19.89 8.32 -12.27
N SER A 31 -19.08 9.34 -11.97
CA SER A 31 -19.56 10.67 -11.60
C SER A 31 -18.90 11.75 -12.45
N VAL A 32 -19.58 12.86 -12.62
CA VAL A 32 -19.07 14.03 -13.37
C VAL A 32 -17.75 14.51 -12.76
N GLU A 33 -17.70 14.57 -11.43
CA GLU A 33 -16.51 14.99 -10.67
C GLU A 33 -15.34 14.01 -10.82
N ALA A 34 -15.60 12.71 -10.67
CA ALA A 34 -14.56 11.69 -10.79
C ALA A 34 -13.95 11.59 -12.20
N LEU A 35 -14.74 11.94 -13.23
CA LEU A 35 -14.28 11.96 -14.62
C LEU A 35 -13.57 13.27 -15.00
N GLY A 36 -13.83 14.35 -14.29
CA GLY A 36 -13.36 15.69 -14.68
C GLY A 36 -14.01 16.16 -16.01
N VAL A 37 -15.25 15.78 -16.26
CA VAL A 37 -16.03 16.25 -17.43
C VAL A 37 -16.46 17.69 -17.20
N ASP A 38 -16.15 18.55 -18.15
CA ASP A 38 -16.63 19.93 -18.19
C ASP A 38 -18.12 19.95 -18.64
N PRO A 39 -19.07 20.37 -17.77
CA PRO A 39 -20.50 20.35 -18.10
C PRO A 39 -20.88 21.24 -19.28
N GLU A 40 -20.09 22.27 -19.58
CA GLU A 40 -20.35 23.23 -20.65
C GLU A 40 -19.96 22.73 -22.04
N LYS A 41 -19.20 21.61 -22.11
CA LYS A 41 -18.72 21.06 -23.37
C LYS A 41 -19.47 19.79 -23.78
N PRO A 42 -19.75 19.61 -25.10
CA PRO A 42 -20.33 18.39 -25.59
C PRO A 42 -19.50 17.15 -25.25
N VAL A 43 -20.17 16.07 -24.84
CA VAL A 43 -19.55 14.80 -24.48
C VAL A 43 -19.91 13.74 -25.53
N CYS A 44 -18.89 13.05 -26.04
CA CYS A 44 -19.05 11.94 -27.00
C CYS A 44 -18.35 10.68 -26.43
N TYR A 45 -19.10 9.60 -26.24
CA TYR A 45 -18.59 8.34 -25.72
C TYR A 45 -17.99 7.46 -26.80
N VAL A 46 -16.93 6.77 -26.50
CA VAL A 46 -16.35 5.80 -27.43
C VAL A 46 -16.29 4.40 -26.83
N LEU A 47 -16.84 3.43 -27.56
CA LEU A 47 -16.76 2.01 -27.25
C LEU A 47 -15.82 1.32 -28.24
N GLN A 48 -15.05 0.34 -27.79
CA GLN A 48 -14.11 -0.37 -28.64
C GLN A 48 -14.84 -1.19 -29.73
N TYR A 49 -15.81 -2.01 -29.37
CA TYR A 49 -16.43 -2.99 -30.26
C TYR A 49 -17.94 -2.78 -30.43
N SER A 50 -18.42 -2.88 -31.66
CA SER A 50 -19.85 -2.73 -31.97
C SER A 50 -20.70 -3.88 -31.42
N SER A 51 -21.61 -3.56 -30.48
CA SER A 51 -22.56 -4.50 -29.88
C SER A 51 -23.81 -3.78 -29.36
N LEU A 52 -25.00 -4.40 -29.59
CA LEU A 52 -26.26 -3.85 -29.07
C LEU A 52 -26.27 -3.87 -27.52
N SER A 53 -25.83 -4.97 -26.90
CA SER A 53 -25.76 -5.09 -25.45
C SER A 53 -24.83 -4.05 -24.83
N SER A 54 -23.65 -3.80 -25.43
CA SER A 54 -22.71 -2.77 -24.95
C SER A 54 -23.31 -1.36 -25.06
N ARG A 55 -24.08 -1.07 -26.11
CA ARG A 55 -24.81 0.17 -26.28
C ARG A 55 -25.87 0.36 -25.18
N LEU A 56 -26.66 -0.67 -24.89
CA LEU A 56 -27.71 -0.62 -23.86
C LEU A 56 -27.11 -0.46 -22.46
N VAL A 57 -25.96 -1.08 -22.19
CA VAL A 57 -25.23 -0.90 -20.92
C VAL A 57 -24.67 0.51 -20.82
N LEU A 58 -24.04 1.03 -21.89
CA LEU A 58 -23.53 2.41 -21.90
C LEU A 58 -24.65 3.40 -21.55
N GLU A 59 -25.78 3.35 -22.26
CA GLU A 59 -26.90 4.28 -22.01
C GLU A 59 -27.41 4.20 -20.58
N GLN A 60 -27.55 2.99 -20.01
CA GLN A 60 -28.01 2.82 -18.64
C GLN A 60 -27.05 3.43 -17.63
N GLU A 61 -25.75 3.20 -17.80
CA GLU A 61 -24.75 3.66 -16.82
C GLU A 61 -24.47 5.16 -16.95
N VAL A 62 -24.54 5.71 -18.16
CA VAL A 62 -24.47 7.16 -18.39
C VAL A 62 -25.64 7.88 -17.70
N LEU A 63 -26.86 7.35 -17.83
CA LEU A 63 -28.04 7.94 -17.17
C LEU A 63 -27.99 7.81 -15.65
N ARG A 64 -27.47 6.71 -15.11
CA ARG A 64 -27.26 6.53 -13.67
C ARG A 64 -26.21 7.49 -13.10
N ALA A 65 -25.19 7.81 -13.88
CA ALA A 65 -24.12 8.72 -13.51
C ALA A 65 -24.51 10.21 -13.63
N GLY A 66 -25.72 10.55 -14.10
CA GLY A 66 -26.14 11.91 -14.36
C GLY A 66 -25.39 12.59 -15.51
N LEU A 67 -24.75 11.78 -16.39
CA LEU A 67 -24.02 12.25 -17.56
C LEU A 67 -24.98 12.45 -18.76
N PRO A 68 -24.60 13.26 -19.79
CA PRO A 68 -25.40 13.41 -21.00
C PRO A 68 -25.69 12.08 -21.69
N GLY A 69 -26.94 11.80 -22.04
CA GLY A 69 -27.38 10.52 -22.66
C GLY A 69 -26.62 10.20 -23.95
N ALA A 70 -26.16 8.96 -24.07
CA ALA A 70 -25.39 8.50 -25.21
C ALA A 70 -26.25 8.36 -26.48
N GLU A 71 -27.55 8.05 -26.33
CA GLU A 71 -28.50 7.91 -27.45
C GLU A 71 -28.99 9.24 -28.01
N SER A 72 -28.78 10.35 -27.33
CA SER A 72 -29.10 11.70 -27.82
C SER A 72 -28.15 12.10 -28.96
N SER A 73 -28.60 12.99 -29.85
CA SER A 73 -27.71 13.61 -30.82
C SER A 73 -26.67 14.48 -30.14
N LEU A 74 -25.45 14.46 -30.62
CA LEU A 74 -24.43 15.36 -30.10
C LEU A 74 -24.86 16.82 -30.39
N PRO A 75 -24.84 17.70 -29.38
CA PRO A 75 -25.32 19.09 -29.54
C PRO A 75 -24.29 19.96 -30.27
N VAL A 76 -23.94 19.56 -31.49
CA VAL A 76 -22.99 20.25 -32.39
C VAL A 76 -23.52 20.31 -33.81
N LYS A 77 -23.22 21.40 -34.54
CA LYS A 77 -23.67 21.59 -35.90
C LYS A 77 -23.01 20.57 -36.84
N ASN A 78 -23.83 19.89 -37.67
CA ASN A 78 -23.38 18.80 -38.56
C ASN A 78 -22.66 17.61 -37.83
N GLY A 79 -22.89 17.44 -36.54
CA GLY A 79 -22.29 16.36 -35.73
C GLY A 79 -22.91 14.99 -35.97
N PRO A 80 -22.41 13.96 -35.28
CA PRO A 80 -22.99 12.63 -35.35
C PRO A 80 -24.40 12.56 -34.75
N ASN A 81 -25.23 11.65 -35.27
CA ASN A 81 -26.64 11.46 -34.87
C ASN A 81 -26.76 10.90 -33.42
N HIS A 82 -25.69 10.42 -32.85
CA HIS A 82 -25.61 9.90 -31.49
C HIS A 82 -24.37 10.44 -30.77
N SER A 83 -24.44 10.63 -29.47
CA SER A 83 -23.30 11.03 -28.63
C SER A 83 -22.37 9.88 -28.30
N PHE A 84 -22.30 8.85 -29.14
CA PHE A 84 -21.33 7.77 -29.04
C PHE A 84 -20.94 7.22 -30.42
N PHE A 85 -19.77 6.56 -30.47
CA PHE A 85 -19.36 5.78 -31.65
C PHE A 85 -18.59 4.51 -31.22
N PHE A 86 -18.43 3.59 -32.21
CA PHE A 86 -17.60 2.41 -32.06
C PHE A 86 -16.28 2.57 -32.82
N LEU A 87 -15.18 2.25 -32.18
CA LEU A 87 -13.84 2.34 -32.78
C LEU A 87 -13.62 1.28 -33.87
N TYR A 88 -14.26 0.10 -33.74
CA TYR A 88 -14.16 -0.99 -34.71
C TYR A 88 -15.49 -1.21 -35.39
N ARG A 89 -15.44 -1.18 -36.73
CA ARG A 89 -16.62 -1.47 -37.58
C ARG A 89 -16.78 -2.99 -37.74
N ARG A 90 -18.04 -3.43 -37.76
CA ARG A 90 -18.41 -4.82 -37.97
C ARG A 90 -18.60 -5.04 -39.50
N ILE A 91 -17.82 -5.99 -40.06
CA ILE A 91 -17.94 -6.39 -41.48
C ILE A 91 -18.22 -7.91 -41.52
N GLY A 92 -19.11 -8.36 -42.45
CA GLY A 92 -19.38 -9.78 -42.72
C GLY A 92 -20.84 -10.19 -42.47
N GLY A 93 -21.23 -11.37 -42.98
CA GLY A 93 -22.57 -11.93 -42.92
C GLY A 93 -22.96 -12.59 -41.58
N LEU A 94 -24.06 -13.40 -41.58
CA LEU A 94 -24.63 -13.99 -40.37
C LEU A 94 -23.68 -14.95 -39.61
N PHE A 95 -22.80 -15.67 -40.31
CA PHE A 95 -21.98 -16.76 -39.76
C PHE A 95 -20.49 -16.42 -39.58
N ARG A 96 -19.91 -15.50 -40.39
CA ARG A 96 -18.54 -15.03 -40.24
C ARG A 96 -18.52 -13.51 -40.16
N ARG A 97 -18.19 -12.99 -39.01
CA ARG A 97 -18.12 -11.56 -38.72
C ARG A 97 -16.71 -11.22 -38.26
N ARG A 98 -16.09 -10.28 -38.96
CA ARG A 98 -14.83 -9.65 -38.57
C ARG A 98 -15.09 -8.22 -38.10
N GLN A 99 -14.38 -7.81 -37.09
CA GLN A 99 -14.29 -6.41 -36.67
C GLN A 99 -13.01 -5.83 -37.30
N THR A 100 -13.14 -4.78 -38.04
CA THR A 100 -12.01 -4.13 -38.71
C THR A 100 -11.80 -2.75 -38.12
N PRO A 101 -10.52 -2.30 -37.99
CA PRO A 101 -10.21 -0.98 -37.45
C PRO A 101 -10.45 0.14 -38.49
N VAL A 102 -11.63 0.13 -39.09
CA VAL A 102 -12.05 1.17 -40.06
C VAL A 102 -12.93 2.16 -39.30
N PRO A 103 -12.66 3.47 -39.41
CA PRO A 103 -13.48 4.50 -38.79
C PRO A 103 -14.94 4.40 -39.21
N THR A 104 -15.85 4.48 -38.21
CA THR A 104 -17.31 4.52 -38.47
C THR A 104 -17.73 5.86 -39.09
N GLY A 105 -18.97 5.94 -39.58
CA GLY A 105 -19.49 7.20 -40.11
C GLY A 105 -19.54 8.30 -39.06
N GLU A 106 -19.98 7.94 -37.84
CA GLU A 106 -20.04 8.85 -36.65
C GLU A 106 -18.65 9.34 -36.25
N PHE A 107 -17.64 8.45 -36.27
CA PHE A 107 -16.25 8.83 -35.97
C PHE A 107 -15.71 9.87 -36.95
N ARG A 108 -15.96 9.68 -38.28
CA ARG A 108 -15.53 10.63 -39.31
C ARG A 108 -16.29 11.96 -39.21
N ALA A 109 -17.60 11.90 -38.93
CA ALA A 109 -18.40 13.11 -38.73
C ALA A 109 -17.90 13.94 -37.54
N LEU A 110 -17.52 13.27 -36.45
CA LEU A 110 -16.93 13.93 -35.26
C LEU A 110 -15.60 14.63 -35.59
N VAL A 111 -14.67 13.94 -36.28
CA VAL A 111 -13.38 14.53 -36.65
C VAL A 111 -13.56 15.68 -37.63
N ARG A 112 -14.46 15.53 -38.61
CA ARG A 112 -14.79 16.60 -39.58
C ARG A 112 -15.36 17.82 -38.86
N HIS A 113 -16.31 17.63 -37.92
CA HIS A 113 -16.83 18.72 -37.11
C HIS A 113 -15.71 19.46 -36.37
N GLY A 114 -14.77 18.75 -35.71
CA GLY A 114 -13.65 19.37 -34.99
C GLY A 114 -12.70 20.14 -35.92
N LEU A 115 -12.54 19.72 -37.17
CA LEU A 115 -11.74 20.42 -38.16
C LEU A 115 -12.47 21.68 -38.74
N GLU A 116 -13.78 21.61 -38.93
CA GLU A 116 -14.62 22.71 -39.44
C GLU A 116 -14.92 23.78 -38.36
N HIS A 117 -14.99 23.38 -37.07
CA HIS A 117 -15.35 24.22 -35.93
C HIS A 117 -14.31 24.14 -34.78
N PRO A 118 -13.09 24.63 -35.01
CA PRO A 118 -12.01 24.53 -34.03
C PRO A 118 -12.25 25.31 -32.71
N GLU A 119 -13.25 26.19 -32.69
CA GLU A 119 -13.71 26.90 -31.50
C GLU A 119 -14.54 26.02 -30.55
N GLN A 120 -15.17 24.98 -31.06
CA GLN A 120 -16.05 24.06 -30.31
C GLN A 120 -15.27 22.78 -29.98
N ASP A 121 -14.81 22.67 -28.74
CA ASP A 121 -14.15 21.44 -28.29
C ASP A 121 -15.18 20.38 -27.87
N VAL A 122 -14.95 19.13 -28.26
CA VAL A 122 -15.76 17.98 -27.88
C VAL A 122 -14.93 17.07 -26.97
N GLN A 123 -15.49 16.71 -25.84
CA GLN A 123 -14.90 15.79 -24.88
C GLN A 123 -15.18 14.34 -25.30
N ILE A 124 -14.14 13.59 -25.63
CA ILE A 124 -14.25 12.17 -25.98
C ILE A 124 -14.00 11.35 -24.74
N VAL A 125 -15.03 10.64 -24.24
CA VAL A 125 -14.93 9.77 -23.06
C VAL A 125 -14.79 8.31 -23.50
N PRO A 126 -13.60 7.69 -23.38
CA PRO A 126 -13.43 6.27 -23.65
C PRO A 126 -14.14 5.41 -22.60
N VAL A 127 -15.01 4.49 -23.03
CA VAL A 127 -15.71 3.58 -22.13
C VAL A 127 -15.32 2.14 -22.44
N SER A 128 -14.66 1.51 -21.48
CA SER A 128 -14.26 0.10 -21.57
C SER A 128 -15.30 -0.78 -20.90
N LEU A 129 -15.80 -1.80 -21.62
CA LEU A 129 -16.83 -2.70 -21.15
C LEU A 129 -16.34 -4.15 -21.24
N PHE A 130 -16.28 -4.83 -20.09
CA PHE A 130 -15.80 -6.20 -19.98
C PHE A 130 -16.94 -7.12 -19.53
N TRP A 131 -17.34 -8.05 -20.38
CA TRP A 131 -18.32 -9.10 -20.09
C TRP A 131 -17.62 -10.26 -19.41
N GLY A 132 -17.33 -10.12 -18.11
CA GLY A 132 -16.41 -10.98 -17.38
C GLY A 132 -14.94 -10.60 -17.60
N ARG A 133 -14.09 -10.94 -16.64
CA ARG A 133 -12.65 -10.61 -16.63
C ARG A 133 -11.84 -11.86 -16.91
N SER A 134 -11.76 -12.29 -18.18
CA SER A 134 -10.96 -13.47 -18.60
C SER A 134 -10.04 -13.12 -19.75
N PRO A 135 -8.72 -13.41 -19.71
CA PRO A 135 -7.82 -13.24 -20.86
C PRO A 135 -8.11 -14.24 -21.97
N ASP A 136 -7.93 -13.81 -23.21
CA ASP A 136 -8.12 -14.62 -24.43
C ASP A 136 -7.15 -15.80 -24.50
N LYS A 137 -7.62 -16.92 -25.01
CA LYS A 137 -6.98 -18.15 -25.49
C LYS A 137 -7.06 -19.36 -24.56
N GLU A 138 -8.22 -20.02 -24.59
CA GLU A 138 -8.31 -21.44 -24.21
C GLU A 138 -9.12 -22.24 -25.22
N LYS A 139 -8.61 -23.44 -25.63
CA LYS A 139 -9.16 -24.28 -26.72
C LYS A 139 -10.30 -25.22 -26.32
N SER A 140 -10.80 -25.19 -25.08
CA SER A 140 -11.91 -26.06 -24.65
C SER A 140 -13.25 -25.36 -24.81
N LEU A 141 -14.31 -26.06 -25.25
CA LEU A 141 -15.68 -25.51 -25.42
C LEU A 141 -16.21 -24.87 -24.14
N VAL A 142 -15.97 -25.47 -22.97
CA VAL A 142 -16.35 -24.91 -21.65
C VAL A 142 -15.48 -23.68 -21.34
N LYS A 143 -14.22 -23.69 -21.72
CA LYS A 143 -13.28 -22.59 -21.54
C LYS A 143 -13.52 -21.46 -22.57
N LEU A 144 -14.02 -21.79 -23.76
CA LEU A 144 -14.43 -20.80 -24.77
C LEU A 144 -15.67 -20.01 -24.32
N LEU A 145 -16.56 -20.64 -23.57
CA LEU A 145 -17.72 -19.98 -22.92
C LEU A 145 -17.28 -19.08 -21.74
N LEU A 146 -16.12 -19.34 -21.15
CA LEU A 146 -15.55 -18.59 -20.02
C LEU A 146 -14.54 -17.53 -20.47
N SER A 147 -14.10 -17.52 -21.75
CA SER A 147 -13.14 -16.55 -22.29
C SER A 147 -13.84 -15.32 -22.90
N ASP A 148 -13.20 -14.15 -22.77
CA ASP A 148 -13.67 -12.89 -23.34
C ASP A 148 -13.33 -12.78 -24.85
N THR A 149 -13.87 -13.68 -25.67
CA THR A 149 -13.78 -13.63 -27.14
C THR A 149 -14.85 -12.73 -27.77
N TRP A 150 -15.22 -11.66 -27.07
CA TRP A 150 -16.30 -10.75 -27.47
C TRP A 150 -16.11 -10.15 -28.88
N SER A 151 -14.89 -9.95 -29.31
CA SER A 151 -14.59 -9.38 -30.62
C SER A 151 -14.98 -10.29 -31.80
N VAL A 152 -15.01 -11.60 -31.61
CA VAL A 152 -15.25 -12.60 -32.66
C VAL A 152 -16.56 -13.40 -32.43
N ALA A 153 -17.16 -13.30 -31.23
CA ALA A 153 -18.32 -14.07 -30.83
C ALA A 153 -19.57 -13.85 -31.70
N GLY A 154 -20.22 -14.92 -32.11
CA GLY A 154 -21.52 -14.91 -32.79
C GLY A 154 -22.68 -14.44 -31.88
N ARG A 155 -23.90 -14.26 -32.43
CA ARG A 155 -25.06 -13.81 -31.63
C ARG A 155 -25.42 -14.77 -30.50
N LEU A 156 -25.42 -16.07 -30.76
CA LEU A 156 -25.70 -17.11 -29.75
C LEU A 156 -24.61 -17.17 -28.67
N GLN A 157 -23.36 -17.08 -29.08
CA GLN A 157 -22.22 -17.05 -28.16
C GLN A 157 -22.25 -15.82 -27.26
N LYS A 158 -22.60 -14.63 -27.80
CA LYS A 158 -22.78 -13.41 -26.98
C LYS A 158 -23.92 -13.55 -25.98
N PHE A 159 -25.01 -14.17 -26.37
CA PHE A 159 -26.12 -14.47 -25.46
C PHE A 159 -25.68 -15.39 -24.33
N LEU A 160 -24.94 -16.46 -24.64
CA LEU A 160 -24.38 -17.36 -23.63
C LEU A 160 -23.37 -16.66 -22.70
N ILE A 161 -22.50 -15.79 -23.26
CA ILE A 161 -21.58 -14.98 -22.46
C ILE A 161 -22.38 -14.06 -21.50
N ILE A 162 -23.43 -13.41 -21.95
CA ILE A 162 -24.28 -12.56 -21.10
C ILE A 162 -24.98 -13.40 -20.01
N MET A 163 -25.46 -14.58 -20.36
CA MET A 163 -26.10 -15.49 -19.39
C MET A 163 -25.12 -15.93 -18.29
N VAL A 164 -23.88 -16.25 -18.66
CA VAL A 164 -22.85 -16.71 -17.71
C VAL A 164 -22.19 -15.56 -16.97
N HIS A 165 -21.93 -14.45 -17.65
CA HIS A 165 -21.09 -13.34 -17.15
C HIS A 165 -21.84 -12.04 -16.89
N GLY A 166 -23.12 -11.95 -17.24
CA GLY A 166 -23.88 -10.71 -17.11
C GLY A 166 -23.95 -10.14 -15.71
N ARG A 167 -23.85 -11.01 -14.69
CA ARG A 167 -23.83 -10.61 -13.26
C ARG A 167 -22.46 -10.07 -12.79
N SER A 168 -21.44 -10.08 -13.64
CA SER A 168 -20.09 -9.62 -13.34
C SER A 168 -19.55 -8.74 -14.46
N THR A 169 -20.40 -7.87 -14.99
CA THR A 169 -20.02 -6.93 -16.06
C THR A 169 -19.31 -5.74 -15.44
N TYR A 170 -18.07 -5.46 -15.90
CA TYR A 170 -17.32 -4.30 -15.46
C TYR A 170 -17.35 -3.19 -16.50
N VAL A 171 -17.69 -1.99 -16.10
CA VAL A 171 -17.75 -0.79 -16.95
C VAL A 171 -16.80 0.25 -16.38
N GLN A 172 -15.84 0.68 -17.18
CA GLN A 172 -14.89 1.70 -16.79
C GLN A 172 -15.03 2.91 -17.71
N PHE A 173 -15.43 4.03 -17.14
CA PHE A 173 -15.32 5.33 -17.76
C PHE A 173 -13.91 5.88 -17.51
N ASN A 174 -13.31 6.48 -18.53
CA ASN A 174 -11.97 7.03 -18.45
C ASN A 174 -12.02 8.54 -18.66
N GLN A 175 -10.97 9.25 -18.25
CA GLN A 175 -10.88 10.70 -18.36
C GLN A 175 -11.13 11.15 -19.80
N PRO A 176 -11.83 12.30 -20.00
CA PRO A 176 -12.14 12.82 -21.31
C PRO A 176 -10.88 13.27 -22.05
N LEU A 177 -10.86 13.01 -23.35
CA LEU A 177 -9.85 13.51 -24.28
C LEU A 177 -10.44 14.70 -25.04
N SER A 178 -9.75 15.83 -25.08
CA SER A 178 -10.12 16.96 -25.93
C SER A 178 -9.91 16.61 -27.40
N LEU A 179 -10.97 16.63 -28.19
CA LEU A 179 -10.88 16.42 -29.63
C LEU A 179 -9.97 17.48 -30.29
N LYS A 180 -10.14 18.73 -29.89
CA LYS A 180 -9.33 19.86 -30.36
C LYS A 180 -7.86 19.62 -30.18
N GLN A 181 -7.41 19.29 -28.95
CA GLN A 181 -5.99 19.01 -28.65
C GLN A 181 -5.42 17.87 -29.50
N VAL A 182 -6.21 16.84 -29.79
CA VAL A 182 -5.75 15.66 -30.54
C VAL A 182 -5.57 15.94 -32.02
N ILE A 183 -6.43 16.81 -32.64
CA ILE A 183 -6.46 17.02 -34.09
C ILE A 183 -5.82 18.34 -34.51
N ASP A 184 -5.47 19.21 -33.62
CA ASP A 184 -4.97 20.58 -33.89
C ASP A 184 -3.76 20.60 -34.84
N GLU A 185 -2.83 19.67 -34.66
CA GLU A 185 -1.63 19.51 -35.52
C GLU A 185 -1.96 19.05 -36.94
N TYR A 186 -3.18 18.54 -37.17
CA TYR A 186 -3.59 17.88 -38.44
C TYR A 186 -4.74 18.60 -39.13
N ARG A 187 -4.91 19.90 -38.89
CA ARG A 187 -6.03 20.73 -39.44
C ARG A 187 -6.16 20.66 -40.96
N HIS A 188 -5.08 20.42 -41.69
CA HIS A 188 -5.06 20.37 -43.15
C HIS A 188 -5.30 18.99 -43.74
N SER A 189 -5.57 17.94 -42.94
CA SER A 189 -5.78 16.58 -43.44
C SER A 189 -6.72 15.76 -42.52
N GLU A 190 -7.99 15.66 -42.94
CA GLU A 190 -9.00 14.83 -42.29
C GLU A 190 -8.50 13.38 -42.07
N GLU A 191 -7.80 12.82 -43.07
CA GLU A 191 -7.32 11.45 -43.00
C GLU A 191 -6.24 11.26 -41.94
N ARG A 192 -5.30 12.22 -41.80
CA ARG A 192 -4.27 12.18 -40.77
C ARG A 192 -4.86 12.38 -39.37
N ALA A 193 -5.81 13.30 -39.20
CA ALA A 193 -6.54 13.51 -37.94
C ALA A 193 -7.30 12.23 -37.53
N ASN A 194 -8.01 11.59 -38.45
CA ASN A 194 -8.68 10.31 -38.22
C ASN A 194 -7.70 9.20 -37.77
N ARG A 195 -6.54 9.10 -38.45
CA ARG A 195 -5.51 8.10 -38.07
C ARG A 195 -4.91 8.36 -36.69
N LYS A 196 -4.65 9.64 -36.34
CA LYS A 196 -4.09 10.05 -35.05
C LYS A 196 -5.05 9.71 -33.90
N LEU A 197 -6.31 10.18 -33.99
CA LEU A 197 -7.33 9.90 -32.97
C LEU A 197 -7.57 8.39 -32.81
N ALA A 198 -7.72 7.66 -33.90
CA ALA A 198 -7.89 6.20 -33.88
C ALA A 198 -6.68 5.48 -33.25
N ARG A 199 -5.46 5.98 -33.44
CA ARG A 199 -4.24 5.43 -32.82
C ARG A 199 -4.24 5.67 -31.30
N ILE A 200 -4.55 6.88 -30.86
CA ILE A 200 -4.65 7.23 -29.43
C ILE A 200 -5.67 6.35 -28.73
N LEU A 201 -6.91 6.27 -29.27
CA LEU A 201 -7.98 5.47 -28.69
C LEU A 201 -7.65 3.97 -28.65
N ARG A 202 -7.02 3.42 -29.71
CA ARG A 202 -6.57 2.01 -29.71
C ARG A 202 -5.49 1.74 -28.67
N THR A 203 -4.55 2.65 -28.50
CA THR A 203 -3.50 2.54 -27.47
C THR A 203 -4.12 2.60 -26.10
N HIS A 204 -5.04 3.53 -25.87
CA HIS A 204 -5.78 3.65 -24.61
C HIS A 204 -6.55 2.37 -24.26
N PHE A 205 -7.38 1.84 -25.16
CA PHE A 205 -8.11 0.59 -24.90
C PHE A 205 -7.20 -0.61 -24.68
N ARG A 206 -6.02 -0.66 -25.30
CA ARG A 206 -5.03 -1.72 -25.07
C ARG A 206 -4.45 -1.61 -23.66
N ARG A 207 -4.11 -0.41 -23.18
CA ARG A 207 -3.60 -0.15 -21.83
C ARG A 207 -4.62 -0.54 -20.76
N VAL A 208 -5.85 -0.04 -20.89
CA VAL A 208 -6.94 -0.39 -19.95
C VAL A 208 -7.20 -1.89 -19.94
N ARG A 209 -7.21 -2.53 -21.12
CA ARG A 209 -7.36 -3.99 -21.19
C ARG A 209 -6.24 -4.72 -20.46
N GLN A 210 -5.00 -4.28 -20.60
CA GLN A 210 -3.85 -4.86 -19.91
C GLN A 210 -3.95 -4.70 -18.39
N ALA A 211 -4.40 -3.54 -17.91
CA ALA A 211 -4.60 -3.30 -16.48
C ALA A 211 -5.71 -4.18 -15.88
N VAL A 212 -6.83 -4.36 -16.62
CA VAL A 212 -8.02 -5.10 -16.14
C VAL A 212 -7.87 -6.61 -16.28
N LEU A 213 -7.30 -7.10 -17.39
CA LEU A 213 -7.18 -8.53 -17.70
C LEU A 213 -5.78 -9.09 -17.45
N GLY A 214 -4.79 -8.23 -17.22
CA GLY A 214 -3.40 -8.62 -17.11
C GLY A 214 -2.76 -9.02 -18.45
N PRO A 215 -1.45 -9.31 -18.46
CA PRO A 215 -0.77 -9.87 -19.63
C PRO A 215 -1.24 -11.31 -19.90
N ASP A 216 -1.00 -11.79 -21.14
CA ASP A 216 -1.38 -13.15 -21.56
C ASP A 216 -0.83 -14.21 -20.59
N LEU A 217 -1.71 -14.96 -19.95
CA LEU A 217 -1.34 -16.05 -19.04
C LEU A 217 -0.78 -17.23 -19.84
N SER A 218 0.54 -17.38 -19.83
CA SER A 218 1.14 -18.59 -20.43
C SER A 218 0.82 -19.80 -19.56
N HIS A 219 0.58 -20.96 -20.23
CA HIS A 219 0.38 -22.21 -19.49
C HIS A 219 1.57 -22.49 -18.57
N ARG A 220 1.30 -22.82 -17.30
CA ARG A 220 2.33 -23.14 -16.30
C ARG A 220 3.39 -24.11 -16.81
N ARG A 221 2.99 -25.15 -17.57
CA ARG A 221 3.95 -26.10 -18.18
C ARG A 221 4.93 -25.42 -19.13
N THR A 222 4.46 -24.49 -19.95
CA THR A 222 5.29 -23.71 -20.87
C THR A 222 6.24 -22.79 -20.10
N LEU A 223 5.75 -22.16 -19.03
CA LEU A 223 6.56 -21.30 -18.17
C LEU A 223 7.65 -22.11 -17.47
N VAL A 224 7.30 -23.20 -16.79
CA VAL A 224 8.24 -24.08 -16.08
C VAL A 224 9.29 -24.68 -17.04
N GLY A 225 8.84 -25.17 -18.20
CA GLY A 225 9.78 -25.69 -19.24
C GLY A 225 10.67 -24.61 -19.84
N GLY A 226 10.18 -23.37 -19.95
CA GLY A 226 10.95 -22.20 -20.40
C GLY A 226 12.06 -21.84 -19.42
N LEU A 227 11.74 -21.78 -18.13
CA LEU A 227 12.69 -21.46 -17.05
C LEU A 227 13.92 -22.40 -17.07
N VAL A 228 13.69 -23.70 -17.14
CA VAL A 228 14.78 -24.69 -17.17
C VAL A 228 15.65 -24.59 -18.43
N ARG A 229 15.17 -23.90 -19.48
CA ARG A 229 15.92 -23.67 -20.72
C ARG A 229 16.63 -22.32 -20.78
N THR A 230 16.49 -21.45 -19.79
CA THR A 230 17.23 -20.20 -19.76
C THR A 230 18.73 -20.48 -19.61
N GLN A 231 19.55 -19.55 -20.09
CA GLN A 231 21.01 -19.72 -20.08
C GLN A 231 21.53 -19.83 -18.63
N ALA A 232 21.07 -18.92 -17.73
CA ALA A 232 21.47 -18.93 -16.32
C ALA A 232 21.14 -20.26 -15.61
N VAL A 233 19.96 -20.84 -15.85
CA VAL A 233 19.58 -22.12 -15.22
C VAL A 233 20.41 -23.29 -15.83
N LYS A 234 20.72 -23.26 -17.13
CA LYS A 234 21.60 -24.28 -17.74
C LYS A 234 23.00 -24.23 -17.14
N GLU A 235 23.55 -23.06 -16.92
CA GLU A 235 24.87 -22.87 -16.28
C GLU A 235 24.85 -23.38 -14.84
N ALA A 236 23.85 -22.97 -14.03
CA ALA A 236 23.70 -23.47 -12.68
C ALA A 236 23.52 -25.01 -12.60
N ILE A 237 22.85 -25.63 -13.60
CA ILE A 237 22.75 -27.10 -13.71
C ILE A 237 24.14 -27.71 -13.93
N ARG A 238 24.95 -27.15 -14.82
CA ARG A 238 26.31 -27.67 -15.11
C ARG A 238 27.25 -27.52 -13.90
N GLU A 239 27.18 -26.35 -13.23
CA GLU A 239 27.96 -26.12 -12.01
C GLU A 239 27.60 -27.09 -10.88
N THR A 240 26.29 -27.19 -10.60
CA THR A 240 25.80 -28.12 -9.57
C THR A 240 26.17 -29.56 -9.91
N ALA A 241 26.05 -29.97 -11.18
CA ALA A 241 26.43 -31.30 -11.63
C ALA A 241 27.92 -31.61 -11.39
N ARG A 242 28.79 -30.61 -11.66
CA ARG A 242 30.25 -30.76 -11.41
C ARG A 242 30.56 -30.76 -9.91
N LYS A 243 29.96 -29.87 -9.14
CA LYS A 243 30.24 -29.72 -7.70
C LYS A 243 29.80 -30.93 -6.89
N ASP A 244 28.62 -31.47 -7.18
CA ASP A 244 28.00 -32.58 -6.43
C ASP A 244 28.30 -33.95 -7.05
N ASP A 245 29.04 -34.02 -8.15
CA ASP A 245 29.33 -35.22 -8.95
C ASP A 245 28.05 -36.00 -9.33
N ILE A 246 27.06 -35.30 -9.81
CA ILE A 246 25.74 -35.83 -10.18
C ILE A 246 25.52 -35.67 -11.68
N PRO A 247 24.97 -36.68 -12.39
CA PRO A 247 24.63 -36.54 -13.82
C PRO A 247 23.76 -35.30 -14.10
N PRO A 248 24.08 -34.47 -15.11
CA PRO A 248 23.36 -33.24 -15.45
C PRO A 248 21.86 -33.44 -15.63
N GLU A 249 21.43 -34.60 -16.14
CA GLU A 249 19.98 -34.90 -16.29
C GLU A 249 19.25 -35.03 -14.95
N LYS A 250 19.88 -35.54 -13.90
CA LYS A 250 19.29 -35.59 -12.55
C LYS A 250 19.17 -34.18 -11.95
N VAL A 251 20.20 -33.35 -12.15
CA VAL A 251 20.17 -31.94 -11.70
C VAL A 251 19.11 -31.14 -12.46
N ARG A 252 18.97 -31.41 -13.78
CA ARG A 252 17.91 -30.82 -14.59
C ARG A 252 16.51 -31.21 -14.11
N ALA A 253 16.30 -32.47 -13.77
CA ALA A 253 15.04 -32.91 -13.17
C ALA A 253 14.76 -32.22 -11.82
N LYS A 254 15.82 -31.97 -11.01
CA LYS A 254 15.75 -31.19 -9.77
C LYS A 254 15.37 -29.71 -10.01
N ALA A 255 15.99 -29.08 -11.02
CA ALA A 255 15.65 -27.73 -11.44
C ALA A 255 14.18 -27.61 -11.91
N TYR A 256 13.68 -28.62 -12.64
CA TYR A 256 12.29 -28.69 -13.06
C TYR A 256 11.33 -28.77 -11.84
N LYS A 257 11.66 -29.60 -10.84
CA LYS A 257 10.91 -29.68 -9.59
C LYS A 257 10.88 -28.33 -8.84
N TYR A 258 12.01 -27.63 -8.82
CA TYR A 258 12.08 -26.29 -8.21
C TYR A 258 11.20 -25.28 -8.96
N ALA A 259 11.31 -25.23 -10.29
CA ALA A 259 10.47 -24.37 -11.11
C ALA A 259 8.97 -24.68 -10.93
N ASP A 260 8.61 -25.98 -10.81
CA ASP A 260 7.25 -26.41 -10.54
C ASP A 260 6.80 -26.09 -9.09
N GLU A 261 7.69 -26.17 -8.10
CA GLU A 261 7.44 -25.76 -6.72
C GLU A 261 7.13 -24.26 -6.65
N ILE A 262 7.90 -23.42 -7.35
CA ILE A 262 7.81 -21.96 -7.34
C ILE A 262 6.59 -21.46 -8.11
N ALA A 263 6.38 -21.87 -9.34
CA ALA A 263 5.53 -21.22 -10.32
C ALA A 263 4.04 -21.18 -9.92
N ALA A 264 3.43 -20.01 -10.04
CA ALA A 264 1.98 -19.82 -9.94
C ALA A 264 1.22 -20.52 -11.09
N SER A 265 -0.07 -20.68 -10.92
CA SER A 265 -0.97 -21.26 -11.93
C SER A 265 -2.31 -20.51 -11.92
N MET A 266 -2.25 -19.19 -12.13
CA MET A 266 -3.39 -18.31 -12.00
C MET A 266 -4.59 -18.78 -12.84
N SER A 267 -5.77 -18.77 -12.25
CA SER A 267 -7.04 -19.20 -12.85
C SER A 267 -8.15 -18.23 -12.54
N ILE A 268 -8.74 -17.64 -13.56
CA ILE A 268 -9.85 -16.68 -13.43
C ILE A 268 -11.05 -17.28 -12.74
N VAL A 269 -11.34 -18.55 -13.00
CA VAL A 269 -12.45 -19.27 -12.32
C VAL A 269 -12.22 -19.32 -10.81
N THR A 270 -10.99 -19.62 -10.39
CA THR A 270 -10.62 -19.62 -8.97
C THR A 270 -10.66 -18.23 -8.36
N ILE A 271 -10.18 -17.21 -9.07
CA ILE A 271 -10.23 -15.80 -8.62
C ILE A 271 -11.69 -15.37 -8.38
N ARG A 272 -12.61 -15.70 -9.30
CA ARG A 272 -14.03 -15.39 -9.11
C ARG A 272 -14.67 -16.13 -7.95
N PHE A 273 -14.34 -17.41 -7.80
CA PHE A 273 -14.79 -18.17 -6.64
C PHE A 273 -14.30 -17.53 -5.34
N LEU A 274 -13.02 -17.16 -5.29
CA LEU A 274 -12.43 -16.48 -4.14
C LEU A 274 -13.07 -15.10 -3.91
N GLU A 275 -13.36 -14.34 -4.96
CA GLU A 275 -14.05 -13.05 -4.84
C GLU A 275 -15.41 -13.18 -4.14
N VAL A 276 -16.22 -14.18 -4.51
CA VAL A 276 -17.53 -14.42 -3.88
C VAL A 276 -17.36 -14.83 -2.41
N VAL A 277 -16.42 -15.76 -2.14
CA VAL A 277 -16.15 -16.23 -0.78
C VAL A 277 -15.61 -15.10 0.09
N LEU A 278 -14.67 -14.32 -0.43
CA LEU A 278 -14.08 -13.19 0.30
C LEU A 278 -15.09 -12.05 0.49
N SER A 279 -15.95 -11.74 -0.48
CA SER A 279 -17.05 -10.77 -0.30
C SER A 279 -17.95 -11.15 0.87
N TRP A 280 -18.36 -12.43 0.94
CA TRP A 280 -19.13 -12.91 2.07
C TRP A 280 -18.36 -12.83 3.40
N LEU A 281 -17.07 -13.19 3.37
CA LEU A 281 -16.20 -13.18 4.55
C LEU A 281 -16.02 -11.77 5.12
N TRP A 282 -15.66 -10.81 4.27
CA TRP A 282 -15.41 -9.41 4.69
C TRP A 282 -16.66 -8.76 5.26
N ASN A 283 -17.82 -8.94 4.60
CA ASN A 283 -19.09 -8.39 5.08
C ASN A 283 -19.58 -9.05 6.38
N ARG A 284 -19.05 -10.21 6.75
CA ARG A 284 -19.38 -10.88 8.01
C ARG A 284 -18.45 -10.52 9.15
N ILE A 285 -17.19 -10.24 8.86
CA ILE A 285 -16.16 -9.99 9.88
C ILE A 285 -16.04 -8.50 10.18
N TYR A 286 -16.05 -7.70 9.13
CA TYR A 286 -15.80 -6.25 9.19
C TYR A 286 -17.03 -5.44 8.79
N ASN A 287 -17.11 -4.21 9.32
CA ASN A 287 -18.17 -3.24 9.00
C ASN A 287 -17.94 -2.53 7.65
N GLY A 288 -16.99 -3.00 6.86
CA GLY A 288 -16.64 -2.47 5.54
C GLY A 288 -15.14 -2.37 5.33
N ILE A 289 -14.77 -2.03 4.10
CA ILE A 289 -13.39 -1.78 3.66
C ILE A 289 -13.36 -0.36 3.10
N ALA A 290 -12.67 0.55 3.80
CA ALA A 290 -12.38 1.89 3.30
C ALA A 290 -11.19 1.80 2.32
N ILE A 291 -11.37 2.29 1.10
CA ILE A 291 -10.35 2.23 0.05
C ILE A 291 -10.02 3.66 -0.38
N ASN A 292 -8.77 4.06 -0.19
CA ASN A 292 -8.33 5.41 -0.50
C ASN A 292 -7.19 5.38 -1.54
N ASN A 293 -7.17 6.38 -2.41
CA ASN A 293 -6.13 6.63 -3.40
C ASN A 293 -5.88 5.47 -4.39
N ILE A 294 -6.87 4.60 -4.64
CA ILE A 294 -6.77 3.47 -5.60
C ILE A 294 -6.47 3.93 -7.04
N ARG A 295 -6.66 5.21 -7.34
CA ARG A 295 -6.37 5.81 -8.65
C ARG A 295 -4.91 5.61 -9.03
N VAL A 296 -3.97 5.76 -8.11
CA VAL A 296 -2.53 5.50 -8.32
C VAL A 296 -2.31 4.10 -8.90
N ALA A 297 -2.87 3.07 -8.27
CA ALA A 297 -2.74 1.70 -8.75
C ALA A 297 -3.35 1.49 -10.15
N LYS A 298 -4.46 2.19 -10.47
CA LYS A 298 -5.12 2.10 -11.79
C LYS A 298 -4.33 2.77 -12.90
N GLU A 299 -3.71 3.90 -12.62
CA GLU A 299 -2.88 4.65 -13.56
C GLU A 299 -1.59 3.87 -13.86
N GLU A 300 -0.88 3.44 -12.81
CA GLU A 300 0.39 2.73 -12.97
C GLU A 300 0.25 1.36 -13.65
N ALA A 301 -0.84 0.63 -13.40
CA ALA A 301 -1.06 -0.68 -14.01
C ALA A 301 -1.27 -0.65 -15.53
N GLN A 302 -1.48 0.52 -16.14
CA GLN A 302 -1.70 0.62 -17.59
C GLN A 302 -0.39 0.43 -18.38
N ASP A 303 0.71 0.98 -17.89
CA ASP A 303 1.97 1.04 -18.63
C ASP A 303 3.13 0.30 -17.95
N ASN A 304 3.05 0.03 -16.67
CA ASN A 304 4.13 -0.49 -15.84
C ASN A 304 3.91 -1.94 -15.39
N ALA A 305 4.98 -2.60 -14.99
CA ALA A 305 4.92 -3.77 -14.13
C ALA A 305 4.83 -3.28 -12.69
N VAL A 306 3.66 -3.41 -12.07
CA VAL A 306 3.43 -2.88 -10.72
C VAL A 306 3.86 -3.88 -9.66
N VAL A 307 4.64 -3.41 -8.70
CA VAL A 307 5.01 -4.14 -7.49
C VAL A 307 4.24 -3.55 -6.32
N TYR A 308 3.21 -4.26 -5.86
CA TYR A 308 2.49 -3.87 -4.65
C TYR A 308 3.28 -4.30 -3.42
N VAL A 309 3.55 -3.35 -2.54
CA VAL A 309 4.33 -3.56 -1.32
C VAL A 309 3.51 -3.14 -0.09
N PRO A 310 2.60 -4.02 0.38
CA PRO A 310 1.79 -3.73 1.56
C PRO A 310 2.59 -3.87 2.85
N CYS A 311 2.17 -3.12 3.90
CA CYS A 311 2.55 -3.46 5.27
C CYS A 311 1.95 -4.81 5.68
N HIS A 312 2.58 -5.52 6.63
CA HIS A 312 2.14 -6.85 7.02
C HIS A 312 1.62 -6.89 8.46
N ARG A 313 0.30 -6.91 8.60
CA ARG A 313 -0.42 -6.86 9.89
C ARG A 313 -1.14 -8.16 10.24
N SER A 314 -1.68 -8.86 9.23
CA SER A 314 -2.51 -10.05 9.39
C SER A 314 -2.20 -11.12 8.35
N HIS A 315 -2.56 -12.36 8.62
CA HIS A 315 -2.49 -13.45 7.64
C HIS A 315 -3.42 -13.27 6.44
N ILE A 316 -4.36 -12.35 6.52
CA ILE A 316 -5.36 -12.12 5.47
C ILE A 316 -5.02 -10.93 4.56
N ASP A 317 -3.92 -10.21 4.81
CA ASP A 317 -3.55 -9.00 4.06
C ASP A 317 -3.48 -9.25 2.55
N TYR A 318 -2.81 -10.32 2.12
CA TYR A 318 -2.66 -10.66 0.70
C TYR A 318 -4.00 -11.02 0.03
N LEU A 319 -4.93 -11.61 0.77
CA LEU A 319 -6.28 -11.89 0.26
C LEU A 319 -7.10 -10.60 0.15
N LEU A 320 -6.95 -9.71 1.12
CA LEU A 320 -7.63 -8.42 1.16
C LEU A 320 -7.19 -7.53 0.01
N LEU A 321 -5.88 -7.37 -0.20
CA LEU A 321 -5.35 -6.54 -1.28
C LEU A 321 -5.75 -7.08 -2.66
N SER A 322 -5.60 -8.38 -2.88
CA SER A 322 -6.07 -9.04 -4.11
C SER A 322 -7.57 -8.83 -4.36
N TYR A 323 -8.39 -8.93 -3.31
CA TYR A 323 -9.83 -8.67 -3.39
C TYR A 323 -10.14 -7.21 -3.74
N VAL A 324 -9.48 -6.25 -3.08
CA VAL A 324 -9.66 -4.81 -3.32
C VAL A 324 -9.28 -4.45 -4.76
N LEU A 325 -8.12 -4.91 -5.24
CA LEU A 325 -7.68 -4.67 -6.62
C LEU A 325 -8.67 -5.26 -7.64
N TYR A 326 -9.09 -6.51 -7.42
CA TYR A 326 -10.05 -7.16 -8.33
C TYR A 326 -11.40 -6.44 -8.36
N LYS A 327 -11.94 -6.05 -7.22
CA LYS A 327 -13.20 -5.27 -7.13
C LYS A 327 -13.09 -3.92 -7.85
N ASN A 328 -11.92 -3.31 -7.84
CA ASN A 328 -11.67 -2.02 -8.48
C ASN A 328 -11.22 -2.12 -9.96
N GLY A 329 -11.33 -3.28 -10.58
CA GLY A 329 -11.09 -3.43 -12.00
C GLY A 329 -9.66 -3.76 -12.39
N LEU A 330 -8.80 -4.06 -11.43
CA LEU A 330 -7.42 -4.48 -11.67
C LEU A 330 -7.28 -5.99 -11.61
N MET A 331 -6.31 -6.53 -12.37
CA MET A 331 -5.94 -7.93 -12.23
C MET A 331 -5.24 -8.14 -10.89
N PRO A 332 -5.62 -9.18 -10.09
CA PRO A 332 -4.87 -9.50 -8.88
C PRO A 332 -3.40 -9.77 -9.18
N PRO A 333 -2.48 -9.35 -8.31
CA PRO A 333 -1.06 -9.57 -8.50
C PRO A 333 -0.67 -11.04 -8.30
N HIS A 334 0.52 -11.40 -8.78
CA HIS A 334 1.17 -12.63 -8.37
C HIS A 334 1.79 -12.44 -6.98
N ILE A 335 1.39 -13.28 -6.01
CA ILE A 335 1.70 -13.09 -4.59
C ILE A 335 2.88 -13.96 -4.17
N ALA A 336 3.92 -13.36 -3.61
CA ALA A 336 5.03 -14.09 -3.00
C ALA A 336 4.59 -14.72 -1.67
N ALA A 337 4.45 -16.03 -1.65
CA ALA A 337 3.99 -16.79 -0.49
C ALA A 337 5.10 -17.70 0.07
N GLY A 338 5.20 -17.80 1.39
CA GLY A 338 6.12 -18.76 2.01
C GLY A 338 5.74 -20.21 1.69
N ILE A 339 6.74 -21.08 1.50
CA ILE A 339 6.55 -22.50 1.16
C ILE A 339 5.67 -23.25 2.20
N ASN A 340 5.61 -22.77 3.43
CA ASN A 340 4.75 -23.33 4.47
C ASN A 340 3.25 -23.23 4.17
N LEU A 341 2.84 -22.34 3.26
CA LEU A 341 1.46 -22.21 2.78
C LEU A 341 1.14 -23.19 1.63
N ASN A 342 2.15 -23.87 1.07
CA ASN A 342 1.97 -24.88 0.02
C ASN A 342 1.51 -26.24 0.60
N MET A 343 0.45 -26.19 1.43
CA MET A 343 -0.15 -27.36 2.05
C MET A 343 -1.14 -28.05 1.09
N PRO A 344 -1.43 -29.35 1.30
CA PRO A 344 -2.53 -30.03 0.61
C PRO A 344 -3.84 -29.20 0.73
N VAL A 345 -4.62 -29.12 -0.35
CA VAL A 345 -5.88 -28.35 -0.49
C VAL A 345 -5.65 -26.82 -0.56
N VAL A 346 -4.98 -26.21 0.42
CA VAL A 346 -4.78 -24.75 0.48
C VAL A 346 -3.78 -24.29 -0.59
N GLY A 347 -2.64 -24.96 -0.72
CA GLY A 347 -1.60 -24.63 -1.69
C GLY A 347 -2.10 -24.56 -3.14
N PRO A 348 -2.82 -25.58 -3.64
CA PRO A 348 -3.43 -25.54 -4.97
C PRO A 348 -4.43 -24.38 -5.18
N ILE A 349 -5.21 -24.00 -4.17
CA ILE A 349 -6.16 -22.88 -4.23
C ILE A 349 -5.39 -21.54 -4.31
N LEU A 350 -4.42 -21.34 -3.42
CA LEU A 350 -3.60 -20.14 -3.42
C LEU A 350 -2.81 -20.01 -4.74
N ARG A 351 -2.22 -21.11 -5.23
CA ARG A 351 -1.51 -21.15 -6.51
C ARG A 351 -2.39 -20.73 -7.69
N ARG A 352 -3.65 -21.18 -7.71
CA ARG A 352 -4.64 -20.78 -8.71
C ARG A 352 -5.16 -19.37 -8.50
N GLY A 353 -5.08 -18.84 -7.28
CA GLY A 353 -5.33 -17.44 -6.95
C GLY A 353 -4.18 -16.49 -7.33
N GLY A 354 -3.03 -17.01 -7.78
CA GLY A 354 -1.88 -16.20 -8.19
C GLY A 354 -0.63 -16.36 -7.30
N ALA A 355 -0.69 -17.11 -6.20
CA ALA A 355 0.45 -17.30 -5.32
C ALA A 355 1.57 -18.12 -6.00
N PHE A 356 2.81 -17.65 -5.86
CA PHE A 356 4.03 -18.40 -6.11
C PHE A 356 4.77 -18.62 -4.80
N PHE A 357 5.45 -19.77 -4.67
CA PHE A 357 6.01 -20.18 -3.40
C PHE A 357 7.50 -19.99 -3.32
N MET A 358 7.98 -19.48 -2.17
CA MET A 358 9.40 -19.26 -1.91
C MET A 358 9.84 -19.91 -0.62
N ARG A 359 11.05 -20.43 -0.59
CA ARG A 359 11.73 -20.96 0.61
C ARG A 359 12.26 -19.81 1.46
N ARG A 360 12.41 -20.05 2.76
CA ARG A 360 12.88 -19.02 3.71
C ARG A 360 14.34 -18.61 3.50
N SER A 361 15.19 -19.55 3.02
CA SER A 361 16.60 -19.30 2.75
C SER A 361 16.97 -19.88 1.38
N PHE A 362 17.80 -19.14 0.66
CA PHE A 362 18.38 -19.55 -0.63
C PHE A 362 19.89 -19.87 -0.49
N ARG A 363 20.50 -19.58 0.68
CA ARG A 363 21.96 -19.63 0.89
C ARG A 363 22.56 -20.99 0.58
N ASP A 364 21.85 -22.05 0.94
CA ASP A 364 22.36 -23.43 0.83
C ASP A 364 21.96 -24.12 -0.48
N ASN A 365 21.31 -23.38 -1.41
CA ASN A 365 20.82 -23.96 -2.66
C ASN A 365 20.92 -22.97 -3.85
N PRO A 366 22.12 -22.81 -4.43
CA PRO A 366 22.35 -21.91 -5.56
C PRO A 366 21.45 -22.22 -6.78
N LEU A 367 21.23 -23.49 -7.09
CA LEU A 367 20.34 -23.90 -8.18
C LEU A 367 18.90 -23.41 -7.95
N TYR A 368 18.37 -23.53 -6.72
CA TYR A 368 17.04 -22.99 -6.39
C TYR A 368 17.00 -21.46 -6.53
N ALA A 369 18.03 -20.78 -6.02
CA ALA A 369 18.14 -19.33 -6.11
C ALA A 369 18.14 -18.85 -7.58
N THR A 370 18.89 -19.51 -8.46
CA THR A 370 18.93 -19.18 -9.89
C THR A 370 17.57 -19.41 -10.56
N VAL A 371 16.90 -20.55 -10.31
CA VAL A 371 15.57 -20.82 -10.84
C VAL A 371 14.55 -19.78 -10.36
N PHE A 372 14.61 -19.36 -9.10
CA PHE A 372 13.73 -18.34 -8.53
C PHE A 372 13.99 -16.96 -9.15
N ASN A 373 15.24 -16.54 -9.29
CA ASN A 373 15.62 -15.29 -9.94
C ASN A 373 15.13 -15.23 -11.40
N GLU A 374 15.29 -16.32 -12.16
CA GLU A 374 14.79 -16.41 -13.52
C GLU A 374 13.25 -16.37 -13.59
N TYR A 375 12.56 -16.97 -12.61
CA TYR A 375 11.11 -16.86 -12.50
C TYR A 375 10.68 -15.40 -12.29
N MET A 376 11.30 -14.68 -11.36
CA MET A 376 11.02 -13.26 -11.09
C MET A 376 11.31 -12.41 -12.33
N HIS A 377 12.42 -12.65 -13.00
CA HIS A 377 12.76 -11.95 -14.23
C HIS A 377 11.71 -12.14 -15.34
N VAL A 378 11.21 -13.35 -15.53
CA VAL A 378 10.14 -13.63 -16.50
C VAL A 378 8.84 -12.93 -16.11
N MET A 379 8.53 -12.85 -14.82
CA MET A 379 7.33 -12.15 -14.35
C MET A 379 7.40 -10.66 -14.69
N PHE A 380 8.49 -9.98 -14.35
CA PHE A 380 8.65 -8.55 -14.59
C PHE A 380 8.79 -8.20 -16.07
N SER A 381 9.60 -8.93 -16.83
CA SER A 381 9.80 -8.69 -18.28
C SER A 381 8.51 -8.86 -19.10
N ARG A 382 7.57 -9.67 -18.62
CA ARG A 382 6.22 -9.80 -19.21
C ARG A 382 5.22 -8.78 -18.71
N GLY A 383 5.57 -7.95 -17.72
CA GLY A 383 4.70 -6.93 -17.13
C GLY A 383 3.62 -7.46 -16.21
N TYR A 384 3.83 -8.61 -15.56
CA TYR A 384 2.94 -9.08 -14.51
C TYR A 384 3.10 -8.23 -13.25
N SER A 385 1.98 -7.90 -12.61
CA SER A 385 2.00 -7.30 -11.27
C SER A 385 2.37 -8.34 -10.23
N VAL A 386 3.19 -7.93 -9.26
CA VAL A 386 3.67 -8.79 -8.18
C VAL A 386 3.37 -8.14 -6.85
N GLU A 387 3.06 -8.96 -5.83
CA GLU A 387 2.86 -8.53 -4.45
C GLU A 387 3.83 -9.26 -3.55
N TYR A 388 4.55 -8.52 -2.72
CA TYR A 388 5.34 -9.09 -1.63
C TYR A 388 5.50 -8.13 -0.47
N PHE A 389 5.66 -8.69 0.74
CA PHE A 389 5.84 -7.94 1.97
C PHE A 389 7.32 -7.67 2.21
N VAL A 390 7.71 -6.40 2.16
CA VAL A 390 9.10 -6.00 2.41
C VAL A 390 9.55 -6.32 3.84
N GLU A 391 8.64 -6.33 4.80
CA GLU A 391 8.88 -6.66 6.20
C GLU A 391 9.32 -8.13 6.42
N GLY A 392 8.99 -9.02 5.49
CA GLY A 392 9.31 -10.45 5.56
C GLY A 392 8.65 -11.21 6.72
N GLY A 393 7.82 -10.55 7.51
CA GLY A 393 7.03 -11.11 8.61
C GLY A 393 5.96 -10.14 9.09
N ARG A 394 4.97 -10.63 9.85
CA ARG A 394 3.91 -9.78 10.41
C ARG A 394 4.41 -8.97 11.60
N SER A 395 4.07 -7.69 11.66
CA SER A 395 4.25 -6.89 12.85
C SER A 395 3.30 -7.37 13.97
N ARG A 396 3.86 -7.59 15.15
CA ARG A 396 3.10 -7.96 16.36
C ARG A 396 2.90 -6.80 17.32
N THR A 397 3.67 -5.74 17.10
CA THR A 397 3.63 -4.53 17.92
C THR A 397 2.91 -3.37 17.25
N GLY A 398 2.47 -3.54 15.99
CA GLY A 398 1.89 -2.45 15.20
C GLY A 398 2.90 -1.52 14.53
N ARG A 399 4.20 -1.63 14.87
CA ARG A 399 5.28 -0.87 14.20
C ARG A 399 5.62 -1.46 12.85
N MET A 400 6.06 -0.63 11.92
CA MET A 400 6.71 -1.06 10.69
C MET A 400 7.99 -1.84 11.04
N LEU A 401 8.16 -3.03 10.48
CA LEU A 401 9.39 -3.80 10.65
C LEU A 401 10.46 -3.36 9.65
N GLN A 402 11.73 -3.58 9.99
CA GLN A 402 12.83 -3.30 9.07
C GLN A 402 12.67 -4.07 7.76
N PRO A 403 12.68 -3.40 6.59
CA PRO A 403 12.58 -4.05 5.30
C PRO A 403 13.71 -5.05 5.06
N ARG A 404 13.36 -6.19 4.48
CA ARG A 404 14.33 -7.21 4.07
C ARG A 404 14.72 -7.02 2.61
N PRO A 405 16.01 -6.86 2.30
CA PRO A 405 16.46 -6.46 0.96
C PRO A 405 16.28 -7.54 -0.12
N GLY A 406 16.05 -8.80 0.24
CA GLY A 406 16.12 -9.95 -0.70
C GLY A 406 15.22 -9.80 -1.94
N MET A 407 13.92 -9.58 -1.77
CA MET A 407 12.97 -9.42 -2.89
C MET A 407 13.20 -8.11 -3.64
N LEU A 408 13.51 -7.02 -2.95
CA LEU A 408 13.84 -5.74 -3.57
C LEU A 408 15.09 -5.87 -4.47
N SER A 409 16.16 -6.48 -3.95
CA SER A 409 17.38 -6.73 -4.72
C SER A 409 17.13 -7.57 -5.98
N MET A 410 16.28 -8.61 -5.89
CA MET A 410 15.90 -9.43 -7.05
C MET A 410 15.10 -8.61 -8.07
N THR A 411 14.22 -7.74 -7.62
CA THR A 411 13.43 -6.84 -8.48
C THR A 411 14.34 -5.86 -9.22
N VAL A 412 15.26 -5.19 -8.51
CA VAL A 412 16.24 -4.26 -9.09
C VAL A 412 17.11 -4.99 -10.13
N ARG A 413 17.68 -6.13 -9.79
CA ARG A 413 18.51 -6.93 -10.70
C ARG A 413 17.73 -7.39 -11.95
N SER A 414 16.46 -7.75 -11.79
CA SER A 414 15.62 -8.10 -12.93
C SER A 414 15.42 -6.91 -13.88
N PHE A 415 15.19 -5.72 -13.32
CA PHE A 415 15.01 -4.49 -14.08
C PHE A 415 16.27 -4.06 -14.82
N LEU A 416 17.42 -4.16 -14.19
CA LEU A 416 18.72 -3.87 -14.82
C LEU A 416 18.97 -4.75 -16.06
N ARG A 417 18.58 -6.03 -16.02
CA ARG A 417 18.73 -6.97 -17.15
C ARG A 417 17.79 -6.65 -18.32
N ASP A 418 16.57 -6.17 -18.04
CA ASP A 418 15.59 -5.81 -19.08
C ASP A 418 14.66 -4.70 -18.57
N HIS A 419 15.00 -3.47 -18.93
CA HIS A 419 14.26 -2.25 -18.54
C HIS A 419 13.26 -1.75 -19.59
N ARG A 420 12.92 -2.58 -20.60
CA ARG A 420 11.92 -2.24 -21.62
C ARG A 420 10.52 -2.07 -21.03
N LYS A 421 10.20 -2.83 -19.97
CA LYS A 421 8.96 -2.66 -19.20
C LYS A 421 9.32 -1.96 -17.89
N PRO A 422 8.86 -0.71 -17.67
CA PRO A 422 9.12 -0.02 -16.41
C PRO A 422 8.55 -0.78 -15.21
N ILE A 423 9.27 -0.73 -14.09
CA ILE A 423 8.81 -1.26 -12.80
C ILE A 423 8.50 -0.08 -11.89
N VAL A 424 7.31 -0.11 -11.27
CA VAL A 424 6.86 0.89 -10.32
C VAL A 424 6.40 0.18 -9.04
N PHE A 425 6.87 0.67 -7.89
CA PHE A 425 6.40 0.21 -6.59
C PHE A 425 5.19 1.04 -6.17
N VAL A 426 4.17 0.37 -5.68
CA VAL A 426 2.99 1.00 -5.10
C VAL A 426 2.91 0.53 -3.64
N PRO A 427 3.35 1.37 -2.70
CA PRO A 427 3.20 1.11 -1.27
C PRO A 427 1.73 1.04 -0.89
N VAL A 428 1.36 0.12 0.03
CA VAL A 428 -0.02 -0.02 0.48
C VAL A 428 -0.08 -0.11 2.00
N TYR A 429 -0.78 0.80 2.63
CA TYR A 429 -1.12 0.70 4.04
C TYR A 429 -2.39 -0.13 4.22
N ILE A 430 -2.34 -1.12 5.11
CA ILE A 430 -3.49 -1.91 5.53
C ILE A 430 -3.65 -1.71 7.04
N GLY A 431 -4.73 -1.06 7.43
CA GLY A 431 -5.06 -0.74 8.82
C GLY A 431 -6.32 -1.46 9.27
N TYR A 432 -6.21 -2.15 10.41
CA TYR A 432 -7.33 -2.83 11.05
C TYR A 432 -7.72 -2.10 12.33
N GLU A 433 -8.98 -1.80 12.50
CA GLU A 433 -9.49 -1.29 13.79
C GLU A 433 -9.40 -2.36 14.90
N LYS A 434 -9.57 -3.63 14.53
CA LYS A 434 -9.31 -4.75 15.42
C LYS A 434 -8.68 -5.91 14.65
N VAL A 435 -7.45 -6.25 15.02
CA VAL A 435 -6.72 -7.35 14.38
C VAL A 435 -7.25 -8.70 14.87
N MET A 436 -7.54 -9.62 13.94
CA MET A 436 -8.03 -10.97 14.27
C MET A 436 -7.07 -11.75 15.16
N GLU A 437 -5.78 -11.57 14.97
CA GLU A 437 -4.70 -12.24 15.70
C GLU A 437 -4.32 -11.55 17.02
N GLY A 438 -5.01 -10.51 17.46
CA GLY A 438 -4.64 -9.71 18.64
C GLY A 438 -4.39 -10.55 19.90
N ARG A 439 -5.24 -11.55 20.18
CA ARG A 439 -5.05 -12.47 21.32
C ARG A 439 -3.81 -13.37 21.16
N SER A 440 -3.50 -13.80 19.95
CA SER A 440 -2.30 -14.60 19.64
C SER A 440 -1.06 -13.75 19.80
N TYR A 441 -1.06 -12.51 19.30
CA TYR A 441 0.05 -11.56 19.47
C TYR A 441 0.33 -11.29 20.95
N LEU A 442 -0.69 -11.05 21.75
CA LEU A 442 -0.55 -10.90 23.20
C LEU A 442 0.10 -12.13 23.86
N GLY A 443 -0.26 -13.35 23.40
CA GLY A 443 0.34 -14.59 23.90
C GLY A 443 1.82 -14.71 23.53
N GLU A 444 2.19 -14.44 22.29
CA GLU A 444 3.57 -14.47 21.80
C GLU A 444 4.44 -13.42 22.53
N LEU A 445 3.92 -12.19 22.70
CA LEU A 445 4.61 -11.10 23.40
C LEU A 445 4.83 -11.41 24.91
N ARG A 446 4.00 -12.26 25.50
CA ARG A 446 4.16 -12.79 26.88
C ARG A 446 5.01 -14.05 26.97
N GLY A 447 5.77 -14.39 25.92
CA GLY A 447 6.70 -15.52 25.91
C GLY A 447 6.07 -16.89 25.59
N LYS A 448 4.80 -16.96 25.21
CA LYS A 448 4.20 -18.23 24.76
C LYS A 448 4.81 -18.67 23.44
N LYS A 449 5.14 -19.95 23.33
CA LYS A 449 5.65 -20.53 22.07
C LYS A 449 4.66 -20.28 20.93
N LYS A 450 5.20 -19.88 19.79
CA LYS A 450 4.46 -19.63 18.54
C LYS A 450 3.61 -20.86 18.19
N GLN A 451 2.27 -20.71 18.25
CA GLN A 451 1.36 -21.75 17.79
C GLN A 451 1.27 -21.71 16.25
N LYS A 452 1.19 -22.89 15.62
CA LYS A 452 0.91 -23.00 14.19
C LYS A 452 -0.54 -22.57 13.96
N GLU A 453 -0.73 -21.30 13.64
CA GLU A 453 -2.04 -20.80 13.24
C GLU A 453 -2.43 -21.42 11.90
N SER A 454 -3.60 -22.02 11.86
CA SER A 454 -4.15 -22.64 10.66
C SER A 454 -5.24 -21.74 10.08
N VAL A 455 -5.27 -21.58 8.77
CA VAL A 455 -6.36 -20.89 8.05
C VAL A 455 -7.73 -21.53 8.38
N PHE A 456 -7.75 -22.83 8.71
CA PHE A 456 -8.94 -23.53 9.20
C PHE A 456 -9.38 -23.08 10.61
N ALA A 457 -8.46 -22.69 11.48
CA ALA A 457 -8.81 -22.13 12.79
C ALA A 457 -9.52 -20.77 12.63
N ILE A 458 -9.07 -19.96 11.66
CA ILE A 458 -9.73 -18.69 11.29
C ILE A 458 -11.16 -18.97 10.82
N ALA A 459 -11.37 -19.94 9.93
CA ALA A 459 -12.71 -20.29 9.43
C ALA A 459 -13.67 -20.77 10.52
N LYS A 460 -13.16 -21.49 11.52
CA LYS A 460 -13.93 -21.94 12.69
C LYS A 460 -14.31 -20.79 13.61
N THR A 461 -13.41 -19.82 13.76
CA THR A 461 -13.63 -18.61 14.55
C THR A 461 -14.65 -17.68 13.89
N VAL A 462 -14.57 -17.49 12.57
CA VAL A 462 -15.48 -16.66 11.77
C VAL A 462 -16.94 -17.11 11.90
N ARG A 463 -17.20 -18.41 12.10
CA ARG A 463 -18.56 -18.94 12.27
C ARG A 463 -19.25 -18.46 13.54
N LYS A 464 -18.48 -18.03 14.55
CA LYS A 464 -18.98 -17.54 15.85
C LYS A 464 -18.99 -15.99 15.96
N LEU A 465 -18.30 -15.30 15.08
CA LEU A 465 -18.09 -13.86 15.17
C LEU A 465 -18.86 -13.14 14.03
N SER A 466 -19.72 -12.20 14.39
CA SER A 466 -20.41 -11.30 13.47
C SER A 466 -19.99 -9.87 13.78
N ASN A 467 -19.51 -9.14 12.77
CA ASN A 467 -19.21 -7.67 12.77
C ASN A 467 -18.46 -7.13 13.99
N SER A 468 -17.56 -7.93 14.59
CA SER A 468 -16.89 -7.59 15.85
C SER A 468 -15.48 -7.01 15.69
N PHE A 469 -15.04 -6.75 14.42
CA PHE A 469 -13.67 -6.31 14.14
C PHE A 469 -13.56 -4.89 13.57
N GLY A 470 -14.68 -4.14 13.53
CA GLY A 470 -14.68 -2.77 13.03
C GLY A 470 -14.42 -2.66 11.52
N GLN A 471 -13.84 -1.57 11.08
CA GLN A 471 -13.53 -1.29 9.68
C GLN A 471 -12.08 -1.67 9.34
N VAL A 472 -11.83 -1.94 8.06
CA VAL A 472 -10.47 -2.09 7.52
C VAL A 472 -10.20 -0.97 6.52
N ALA A 473 -9.05 -0.31 6.64
CA ALA A 473 -8.58 0.68 5.68
C ALA A 473 -7.51 0.08 4.76
N VAL A 474 -7.61 0.39 3.46
CA VAL A 474 -6.60 0.06 2.44
C VAL A 474 -6.27 1.34 1.68
N ASN A 475 -5.14 1.94 2.01
CA ASN A 475 -4.69 3.19 1.42
C ASN A 475 -3.50 2.92 0.49
N PHE A 476 -3.57 3.43 -0.73
CA PHE A 476 -2.48 3.35 -1.70
C PHE A 476 -1.62 4.60 -1.59
N GLY A 477 -0.31 4.39 -1.38
CA GLY A 477 0.68 5.45 -1.33
C GLY A 477 1.07 5.96 -2.72
N GLU A 478 1.94 6.94 -2.74
CA GLU A 478 2.51 7.47 -3.97
C GLU A 478 3.34 6.40 -4.68
N ALA A 479 3.28 6.40 -6.00
CA ALA A 479 4.04 5.48 -6.83
C ALA A 479 5.53 5.82 -6.79
N ILE A 480 6.38 4.80 -6.68
CA ILE A 480 7.84 4.94 -6.67
C ILE A 480 8.39 4.26 -7.93
N PRO A 481 8.69 5.03 -9.00
CA PRO A 481 9.31 4.50 -10.20
C PRO A 481 10.73 4.03 -9.92
N LEU A 482 11.03 2.74 -10.16
CA LEU A 482 12.37 2.19 -9.88
C LEU A 482 13.47 2.93 -10.64
N ALA A 483 13.19 3.38 -11.87
CA ALA A 483 14.16 4.10 -12.68
C ALA A 483 14.60 5.44 -12.06
N GLU A 484 13.71 6.12 -11.31
CA GLU A 484 14.03 7.38 -10.61
C GLU A 484 15.00 7.12 -9.47
N VAL A 485 14.71 6.13 -8.63
CA VAL A 485 15.61 5.73 -7.53
C VAL A 485 17.00 5.35 -8.07
N LEU A 486 17.05 4.62 -9.19
CA LEU A 486 18.34 4.28 -9.79
C LEU A 486 19.07 5.49 -10.38
N ASN A 487 18.36 6.45 -10.97
CA ASN A 487 18.98 7.68 -11.51
C ASN A 487 19.60 8.53 -10.40
N GLU A 488 19.02 8.54 -9.20
CA GLU A 488 19.57 9.29 -8.05
C GLU A 488 20.81 8.61 -7.47
N VAL A 489 20.80 7.27 -7.36
CA VAL A 489 21.93 6.53 -6.78
C VAL A 489 23.08 6.37 -7.76
N GLU A 490 22.80 6.07 -9.04
CA GLU A 490 23.78 5.84 -10.09
C GLU A 490 23.26 6.33 -11.46
N PRO A 491 23.43 7.60 -11.82
CA PRO A 491 22.89 8.16 -13.07
C PRO A 491 23.36 7.43 -14.34
N SER A 492 24.48 6.73 -14.26
CA SER A 492 25.07 6.03 -15.40
C SER A 492 24.56 4.59 -15.57
N TRP A 493 23.67 4.10 -14.74
CA TRP A 493 23.22 2.70 -14.74
C TRP A 493 22.73 2.18 -16.10
N ARG A 494 22.20 3.05 -16.98
CA ARG A 494 21.74 2.64 -18.32
C ARG A 494 22.86 2.37 -19.32
N LYS A 495 24.08 2.79 -18.99
CA LYS A 495 25.25 2.63 -19.91
C LYS A 495 25.91 1.26 -19.79
N GLU A 496 25.64 0.54 -18.71
CA GLU A 496 26.20 -0.78 -18.46
C GLU A 496 25.29 -1.89 -18.95
N ALA A 497 25.87 -3.01 -19.36
CA ALA A 497 25.14 -4.23 -19.67
C ALA A 497 25.12 -5.15 -18.44
N TYR A 498 23.93 -5.55 -18.05
CA TYR A 498 23.74 -6.40 -16.88
C TYR A 498 23.28 -7.80 -17.29
N ASP A 499 23.91 -8.81 -16.70
CA ASP A 499 23.51 -10.21 -16.83
C ASP A 499 22.91 -10.78 -15.55
N SER A 500 22.71 -12.10 -15.49
CA SER A 500 22.13 -12.77 -14.33
C SER A 500 23.06 -12.84 -13.11
N GLU A 501 24.38 -12.68 -13.29
CA GLU A 501 25.39 -12.85 -12.25
C GLU A 501 25.98 -11.53 -11.76
N TYR A 502 26.06 -10.56 -12.63
CA TYR A 502 26.64 -9.26 -12.33
C TYR A 502 25.91 -8.54 -11.19
N ARG A 503 26.69 -8.08 -10.22
CA ARG A 503 26.19 -7.30 -9.07
C ARG A 503 26.97 -5.98 -8.98
N PRO A 504 26.37 -4.86 -9.39
CA PRO A 504 27.01 -3.54 -9.25
C PRO A 504 27.35 -3.24 -7.79
N LYS A 505 28.45 -2.53 -7.53
CA LYS A 505 28.84 -2.13 -6.18
C LYS A 505 27.78 -1.26 -5.48
N TRP A 506 27.09 -0.43 -6.25
CA TRP A 506 26.05 0.48 -5.78
C TRP A 506 24.68 -0.22 -5.54
N LEU A 507 24.53 -1.49 -5.93
CA LEU A 507 23.24 -2.21 -5.79
C LEU A 507 22.69 -2.19 -4.36
N ASN A 508 23.55 -2.38 -3.35
CA ASN A 508 23.12 -2.39 -1.95
C ASN A 508 22.61 -1.02 -1.51
N GLN A 509 23.25 0.06 -1.97
CA GLN A 509 22.81 1.43 -1.71
C GLN A 509 21.44 1.70 -2.34
N ALA A 510 21.24 1.34 -3.62
CA ALA A 510 19.96 1.49 -4.30
C ALA A 510 18.84 0.69 -3.62
N VAL A 511 19.13 -0.53 -3.17
CA VAL A 511 18.16 -1.37 -2.46
C VAL A 511 17.83 -0.79 -1.07
N SER A 512 18.81 -0.20 -0.38
CA SER A 512 18.59 0.45 0.91
C SER A 512 17.71 1.69 0.75
N GLU A 513 18.02 2.53 -0.24
CA GLU A 513 17.23 3.73 -0.55
C GLU A 513 15.79 3.38 -0.91
N LEU A 514 15.61 2.41 -1.82
CA LEU A 514 14.29 1.91 -2.18
C LEU A 514 13.52 1.33 -0.97
N SER A 515 14.23 0.63 -0.07
CA SER A 515 13.63 0.07 1.16
C SER A 515 13.09 1.16 2.07
N ASN A 516 13.85 2.22 2.27
CA ASN A 516 13.48 3.35 3.10
C ASN A 516 12.30 4.12 2.49
N ARG A 517 12.32 4.41 1.18
CA ARG A 517 11.21 5.07 0.49
C ARG A 517 9.92 4.27 0.53
N VAL A 518 9.99 2.96 0.33
CA VAL A 518 8.81 2.09 0.45
C VAL A 518 8.25 2.13 1.86
N ALA A 519 9.10 2.02 2.89
CA ALA A 519 8.64 2.01 4.28
C ALA A 519 8.05 3.37 4.72
N SER A 520 8.72 4.49 4.37
CA SER A 520 8.22 5.84 4.67
C SER A 520 6.94 6.17 3.90
N SER A 521 6.79 5.72 2.66
CA SER A 521 5.58 5.92 1.86
C SER A 521 4.39 5.08 2.37
N ILE A 522 4.63 3.87 2.90
CA ILE A 522 3.58 3.12 3.62
C ILE A 522 3.10 3.90 4.84
N ASN A 523 4.02 4.46 5.64
CA ASN A 523 3.67 5.29 6.80
C ASN A 523 2.96 6.59 6.38
N ALA A 524 3.38 7.22 5.29
CA ALA A 524 2.73 8.42 4.73
C ALA A 524 1.30 8.15 4.23
N SER A 525 0.90 6.89 4.10
CA SER A 525 -0.44 6.48 3.64
C SER A 525 -1.32 5.94 4.76
N VAL A 526 -0.96 6.17 6.02
CA VAL A 526 -1.69 5.63 7.17
C VAL A 526 -3.13 6.13 7.22
N ALA A 527 -4.04 5.24 7.62
CA ALA A 527 -5.40 5.62 8.03
C ALA A 527 -5.43 5.73 9.56
N VAL A 528 -5.60 6.95 10.04
CA VAL A 528 -5.89 7.20 11.46
C VAL A 528 -7.32 6.73 11.74
N ASN A 529 -7.51 6.03 12.83
CA ASN A 529 -8.82 5.54 13.26
C ASN A 529 -9.11 5.88 14.72
N PRO A 530 -10.37 5.82 15.18
CA PRO A 530 -10.76 6.15 16.55
C PRO A 530 -9.96 5.40 17.61
N ILE A 531 -9.66 4.11 17.36
CA ILE A 531 -8.95 3.26 18.30
C ILE A 531 -7.49 3.69 18.47
N GLY A 532 -6.83 4.03 17.36
CA GLY A 532 -5.46 4.55 17.37
C GLY A 532 -5.36 5.87 18.13
N MET A 533 -6.29 6.81 17.92
CA MET A 533 -6.33 8.09 18.63
C MET A 533 -6.57 7.90 20.13
N THR A 534 -7.60 7.13 20.52
CA THR A 534 -7.90 6.82 21.93
C THR A 534 -6.72 6.12 22.60
N ALA A 535 -6.08 5.17 21.92
CA ALA A 535 -4.89 4.47 22.42
C ALA A 535 -3.73 5.44 22.67
N THR A 536 -3.48 6.36 21.74
CA THR A 536 -2.37 7.33 21.83
C THR A 536 -2.53 8.23 23.05
N VAL A 537 -3.73 8.75 23.28
CA VAL A 537 -4.00 9.63 24.43
C VAL A 537 -3.94 8.87 25.77
N LEU A 538 -4.68 7.76 25.90
CA LEU A 538 -4.73 7.02 27.17
C LEU A 538 -3.38 6.41 27.57
N LEU A 539 -2.59 5.92 26.61
CA LEU A 539 -1.23 5.42 26.87
C LEU A 539 -0.22 6.53 27.19
N GLY A 540 -0.55 7.79 26.90
CA GLY A 540 0.19 8.97 27.33
C GLY A 540 -0.08 9.39 28.77
N THR A 541 -1.06 8.77 29.46
CA THR A 541 -1.39 9.06 30.87
C THR A 541 -0.69 8.12 31.82
N ASP A 542 -0.41 8.56 33.09
CA ASP A 542 0.30 7.77 34.08
C ASP A 542 -0.45 6.51 34.53
N ARG A 543 -1.78 6.59 34.61
CA ARG A 543 -2.65 5.51 35.11
C ARG A 543 -3.46 4.81 34.04
N LEU A 544 -3.19 5.08 32.77
CA LEU A 544 -3.95 4.55 31.61
C LEU A 544 -5.46 4.87 31.74
N ALA A 545 -5.79 5.99 32.39
CA ALA A 545 -7.15 6.42 32.63
C ALA A 545 -7.23 7.97 32.64
N MET A 546 -8.38 8.48 32.23
CA MET A 546 -8.65 9.93 32.17
C MET A 546 -10.15 10.22 32.31
N ASP A 547 -10.49 11.41 32.78
CA ASP A 547 -11.85 11.95 32.70
C ASP A 547 -12.34 11.99 31.25
N GLU A 548 -13.58 11.59 31.02
CA GLU A 548 -14.13 11.50 29.66
C GLU A 548 -14.06 12.83 28.92
N GLY A 549 -14.45 13.93 29.57
CA GLY A 549 -14.44 15.25 28.95
C GLY A 549 -13.02 15.71 28.57
N GLN A 550 -12.01 15.38 29.37
CA GLN A 550 -10.62 15.66 29.05
C GLN A 550 -10.14 14.79 27.88
N LEU A 551 -10.47 13.50 27.88
CA LEU A 551 -10.11 12.58 26.80
C LEU A 551 -10.67 13.05 25.43
N ILE A 552 -11.95 13.41 25.40
CA ILE A 552 -12.62 13.94 24.20
C ILE A 552 -11.88 15.17 23.68
N ARG A 553 -11.64 16.18 24.55
CA ARG A 553 -10.95 17.40 24.15
C ARG A 553 -9.55 17.15 23.60
N LEU A 554 -8.78 16.27 24.23
CA LEU A 554 -7.43 15.93 23.77
C LEU A 554 -7.44 15.25 22.41
N MET A 555 -8.36 14.31 22.18
CA MET A 555 -8.47 13.63 20.88
C MET A 555 -8.83 14.60 19.75
N ASP A 556 -9.82 15.49 20.00
CA ASP A 556 -10.21 16.51 19.02
C ASP A 556 -9.03 17.44 18.69
N GLN A 557 -8.30 17.90 19.70
CA GLN A 557 -7.16 18.80 19.53
C GLN A 557 -5.98 18.14 18.82
N TYR A 558 -5.68 16.88 19.10
CA TYR A 558 -4.62 16.17 18.37
C TYR A 558 -5.03 15.83 16.94
N ALA A 559 -6.30 15.59 16.67
CA ALA A 559 -6.79 15.51 15.30
C ALA A 559 -6.64 16.85 14.58
N ASP A 560 -6.87 17.96 15.27
CA ASP A 560 -6.68 19.31 14.70
C ASP A 560 -5.21 19.66 14.48
N LEU A 561 -4.27 19.15 15.29
CA LEU A 561 -2.84 19.25 14.97
C LEU A 561 -2.48 18.54 13.67
N LEU A 562 -3.01 17.32 13.46
CA LEU A 562 -2.77 16.58 12.21
C LEU A 562 -3.43 17.24 10.99
N LYS A 563 -4.53 17.99 11.17
CA LYS A 563 -5.15 18.78 10.09
C LYS A 563 -4.37 20.06 9.81
N ALA A 564 -3.85 20.72 10.85
CA ALA A 564 -3.09 21.97 10.71
C ALA A 564 -1.77 21.75 9.97
N PHE A 565 -1.10 20.65 10.24
CA PHE A 565 0.14 20.26 9.54
C PHE A 565 0.10 18.77 9.18
N PRO A 566 -0.55 18.43 8.05
CA PRO A 566 -0.67 17.04 7.61
C PRO A 566 0.70 16.43 7.29
N TYR A 567 0.95 15.23 7.83
CA TYR A 567 2.19 14.51 7.54
C TYR A 567 2.33 14.20 6.04
N ALA A 568 1.24 13.85 5.35
CA ALA A 568 1.16 13.65 3.90
C ALA A 568 -0.30 13.78 3.42
N ASP A 569 -0.50 14.10 2.13
CA ASP A 569 -1.83 14.23 1.51
C ASP A 569 -2.61 12.91 1.44
N THR A 570 -1.90 11.80 1.52
CA THR A 570 -2.47 10.44 1.46
C THR A 570 -2.98 9.91 2.80
N ILE A 571 -2.78 10.64 3.90
CA ILE A 571 -3.30 10.29 5.23
C ILE A 571 -4.81 10.51 5.28
N THR A 572 -5.49 9.59 5.94
CA THR A 572 -6.93 9.74 6.22
C THR A 572 -7.18 9.85 7.71
N LEU A 573 -8.05 10.78 8.10
CA LEU A 573 -8.50 10.96 9.48
C LEU A 573 -9.92 10.40 9.66
N PRO A 574 -10.28 9.93 10.87
CA PRO A 574 -11.62 9.42 11.14
C PRO A 574 -12.66 10.56 11.12
N GLU A 575 -13.85 10.23 10.65
CA GLU A 575 -15.02 11.13 10.77
C GLU A 575 -15.53 11.19 12.20
N GLY A 576 -16.35 12.23 12.51
CA GLY A 576 -16.93 12.43 13.83
C GLY A 576 -16.05 13.21 14.80
N SER A 577 -16.42 13.20 16.07
CA SER A 577 -15.78 13.91 17.18
C SER A 577 -15.10 12.92 18.15
N GLY A 578 -14.28 13.44 19.05
CA GLY A 578 -13.69 12.66 20.14
C GLY A 578 -14.74 11.90 20.96
N LYS A 579 -15.95 12.44 21.13
CA LYS A 579 -17.05 11.75 21.80
C LYS A 579 -17.50 10.50 21.01
N ASP A 580 -17.72 10.65 19.71
CA ASP A 580 -18.10 9.52 18.85
C ASP A 580 -17.05 8.42 18.89
N TRP A 581 -15.77 8.80 18.97
CA TRP A 581 -14.65 7.86 19.02
C TRP A 581 -14.54 7.13 20.36
N VAL A 582 -14.83 7.81 21.50
CA VAL A 582 -14.88 7.16 22.82
C VAL A 582 -16.01 6.13 22.85
N ASP A 583 -17.23 6.53 22.46
CA ASP A 583 -18.39 5.64 22.42
C ASP A 583 -18.15 4.44 21.48
N TYR A 584 -17.48 4.67 20.35
CA TYR A 584 -17.07 3.61 19.42
C TYR A 584 -16.09 2.61 20.06
N CYS A 585 -15.06 3.10 20.75
CA CYS A 585 -14.05 2.24 21.40
C CYS A 585 -14.66 1.44 22.56
N GLU A 586 -15.61 2.01 23.30
CA GLU A 586 -16.36 1.32 24.34
C GLU A 586 -17.23 0.20 23.76
N ASN A 587 -17.98 0.47 22.70
CA ASN A 587 -18.78 -0.53 21.98
C ASN A 587 -17.92 -1.66 21.40
N MET A 588 -16.68 -1.37 21.01
CA MET A 588 -15.71 -2.38 20.57
C MET A 588 -15.10 -3.19 21.74
N GLY A 589 -15.39 -2.83 22.99
CA GLY A 589 -14.87 -3.49 24.20
C GLY A 589 -13.36 -3.31 24.39
N LEU A 590 -12.81 -2.17 23.98
CA LEU A 590 -11.38 -1.86 24.06
C LEU A 590 -11.04 -0.96 25.24
N ILE A 591 -12.01 -0.17 25.72
CA ILE A 591 -11.93 0.68 26.90
C ILE A 591 -13.05 0.35 27.87
N THR A 592 -12.92 0.77 29.12
CA THR A 592 -13.93 0.62 30.15
C THR A 592 -14.35 2.00 30.66
N ARG A 593 -15.65 2.19 30.87
CA ARG A 593 -16.22 3.38 31.45
C ARG A 593 -16.57 3.10 32.90
N GLN A 594 -16.10 3.95 33.80
CA GLN A 594 -16.42 3.91 35.24
C GLN A 594 -17.24 5.14 35.61
N PRO A 595 -18.57 5.01 35.80
CA PRO A 595 -19.43 6.11 36.14
C PRO A 595 -19.06 6.72 37.50
N GLN A 596 -18.92 8.03 37.55
CA GLN A 596 -18.60 8.80 38.77
C GLN A 596 -19.49 10.03 38.89
N LYS A 597 -19.71 10.55 40.13
CA LYS A 597 -20.52 11.73 40.38
C LYS A 597 -19.93 13.02 39.77
N LEU A 598 -18.62 13.09 39.57
CA LEU A 598 -17.89 14.25 39.05
C LEU A 598 -17.58 14.16 37.55
N GLY A 599 -18.05 13.13 36.88
CA GLY A 599 -17.77 12.82 35.50
C GLY A 599 -17.23 11.38 35.33
N ASP A 600 -17.52 10.78 34.18
CA ASP A 600 -17.10 9.39 33.94
C ASP A 600 -15.60 9.29 33.70
N ILE A 601 -15.00 8.19 34.16
CA ILE A 601 -13.59 7.89 33.94
C ILE A 601 -13.49 6.82 32.86
N ILE A 602 -12.69 7.10 31.84
CA ILE A 602 -12.36 6.15 30.78
C ILE A 602 -10.98 5.54 31.06
N ALA A 603 -10.90 4.20 31.05
CA ALA A 603 -9.68 3.49 31.43
C ALA A 603 -9.35 2.34 30.48
N LEU A 604 -8.05 2.02 30.41
CA LEU A 604 -7.53 0.82 29.76
C LEU A 604 -7.22 -0.23 30.84
N GLU A 605 -7.84 -1.39 30.75
CA GLU A 605 -7.68 -2.45 31.75
C GLU A 605 -7.07 -3.73 31.16
N GLY A 606 -6.29 -4.41 31.99
CA GLY A 606 -5.77 -5.76 31.75
C GLY A 606 -5.03 -5.94 30.42
N SER A 607 -5.48 -6.89 29.62
CA SER A 607 -4.87 -7.21 28.34
C SER A 607 -5.12 -6.16 27.24
N ASN A 608 -6.15 -5.31 27.41
CA ASN A 608 -6.46 -4.26 26.46
C ASN A 608 -5.36 -3.19 26.43
N ALA A 609 -4.74 -2.88 27.55
CA ALA A 609 -3.63 -1.92 27.61
C ALA A 609 -2.48 -2.31 26.68
N ILE A 610 -2.09 -3.60 26.66
CA ILE A 610 -1.05 -4.12 25.75
C ILE A 610 -1.55 -4.11 24.30
N LEU A 611 -2.82 -4.46 24.07
CA LEU A 611 -3.37 -4.45 22.71
C LEU A 611 -3.46 -3.01 22.14
N MET A 612 -3.75 -2.04 22.99
CA MET A 612 -3.83 -0.64 22.57
C MET A 612 -2.46 -0.07 22.17
N THR A 613 -1.33 -0.59 22.72
CA THR A 613 0.00 -0.18 22.22
C THR A 613 0.20 -0.55 20.74
N TYR A 614 -0.38 -1.66 20.28
CA TYR A 614 -0.37 -2.02 18.87
C TYR A 614 -1.04 -0.95 18.00
N TYR A 615 -2.20 -0.43 18.42
CA TYR A 615 -2.94 0.58 17.64
C TYR A 615 -2.28 1.96 17.71
N ARG A 616 -1.75 2.36 18.87
CA ARG A 616 -0.92 3.56 19.00
C ARG A 616 0.27 3.51 18.03
N ASN A 617 0.96 2.40 17.98
CA ASN A 617 2.17 2.24 17.17
C ASN A 617 1.90 2.35 15.66
N ASN A 618 0.65 2.12 15.21
CA ASN A 618 0.29 2.34 13.81
C ASN A 618 0.37 3.82 13.40
N ILE A 619 0.11 4.77 14.34
CA ILE A 619 0.04 6.21 14.07
C ILE A 619 1.10 7.02 14.80
N GLN A 620 1.97 6.39 15.61
CA GLN A 620 2.98 7.06 16.44
C GLN A 620 3.91 7.97 15.65
N HIS A 621 4.27 7.59 14.42
CA HIS A 621 5.16 8.34 13.53
C HIS A 621 4.58 9.72 13.16
N LEU A 622 3.25 9.89 13.14
CA LEU A 622 2.60 11.17 12.85
C LEU A 622 2.87 12.23 13.91
N PHE A 623 3.04 11.78 15.14
CA PHE A 623 3.28 12.65 16.30
C PHE A 623 4.75 12.68 16.72
N ALA A 624 5.66 12.06 15.97
CA ALA A 624 7.05 11.93 16.38
C ALA A 624 7.73 13.29 16.60
N LEU A 625 7.62 14.22 15.65
CA LEU A 625 8.22 15.55 15.76
C LEU A 625 7.54 16.46 16.79
N PRO A 626 6.22 16.67 16.77
CA PRO A 626 5.60 17.50 17.81
C PRO A 626 5.75 16.92 19.21
N SER A 627 5.79 15.60 19.37
CA SER A 627 6.09 14.96 20.64
C SER A 627 7.55 15.16 21.08
N LEU A 628 8.50 15.11 20.16
CA LEU A 628 9.91 15.40 20.44
C LEU A 628 10.08 16.85 20.92
N ILE A 629 9.50 17.81 20.20
CA ILE A 629 9.54 19.23 20.60
C ILE A 629 8.90 19.40 21.99
N ALA A 630 7.73 18.84 22.22
CA ALA A 630 7.04 18.91 23.51
C ALA A 630 7.88 18.30 24.67
N SER A 631 8.64 17.22 24.39
CA SER A 631 9.46 16.54 25.39
C SER A 631 10.63 17.38 25.89
N LEU A 632 11.13 18.34 25.10
CA LEU A 632 12.20 19.26 25.49
C LEU A 632 11.79 20.17 26.65
N PHE A 633 10.48 20.39 26.81
CA PHE A 633 9.90 21.21 27.88
C PHE A 633 9.53 20.44 29.16
N GLU A 634 9.84 19.15 29.25
CA GLU A 634 9.55 18.34 30.47
C GLU A 634 10.32 18.87 31.68
N ASN A 635 11.57 19.29 31.50
CA ASN A 635 12.44 19.78 32.59
C ASN A 635 12.85 21.26 32.44
N LYS A 636 12.35 21.96 31.42
CA LYS A 636 12.66 23.37 31.15
C LYS A 636 11.37 24.17 30.95
N ASN A 637 11.31 25.37 31.56
CA ASN A 637 10.16 26.26 31.38
C ASN A 637 10.21 26.99 30.05
N SER A 638 11.43 27.38 29.61
CA SER A 638 11.62 28.04 28.33
C SER A 638 12.95 27.65 27.69
N LEU A 639 13.02 27.67 26.37
CA LEU A 639 14.18 27.42 25.53
C LEU A 639 14.21 28.43 24.39
N ARG A 640 15.40 28.72 23.86
CA ARG A 640 15.53 29.49 22.62
C ARG A 640 15.10 28.63 21.41
N ARG A 641 14.51 29.24 20.40
CA ARG A 641 14.05 28.55 19.17
C ARG A 641 15.20 27.79 18.48
N ASP A 642 16.38 28.45 18.35
CA ASP A 642 17.59 27.82 17.78
C ASP A 642 18.05 26.55 18.55
N LYS A 643 17.93 26.55 19.89
CA LYS A 643 18.28 25.39 20.71
C LYS A 643 17.25 24.24 20.54
N ILE A 644 15.96 24.56 20.40
CA ILE A 644 14.90 23.56 20.13
C ILE A 644 15.17 22.90 18.77
N GLU A 645 15.44 23.72 17.74
CA GLU A 645 15.75 23.25 16.39
C GLU A 645 16.98 22.31 16.42
N PHE A 646 18.10 22.75 17.02
CA PHE A 646 19.31 21.96 17.15
C PHE A 646 19.06 20.61 17.85
N LEU A 647 18.38 20.59 18.99
CA LEU A 647 18.12 19.36 19.76
C LEU A 647 17.22 18.39 19.01
N ALA A 648 16.20 18.92 18.35
CA ALA A 648 15.30 18.10 17.56
C ALA A 648 15.99 17.53 16.31
N SER A 649 16.83 18.31 15.64
CA SER A 649 17.62 17.86 14.46
C SER A 649 18.65 16.79 14.83
N VAL A 650 19.30 16.87 16.00
CA VAL A 650 20.24 15.84 16.50
C VAL A 650 19.53 14.52 16.80
N ALA A 651 18.31 14.55 17.38
CA ALA A 651 17.56 13.35 17.72
C ALA A 651 16.83 12.73 16.51
N TYR A 652 16.51 13.53 15.49
CA TYR A 652 15.67 13.12 14.36
C TYR A 652 16.21 11.92 13.56
N PRO A 653 17.51 11.81 13.20
CA PRO A 653 18.02 10.68 12.40
C PRO A 653 17.75 9.32 13.06
N TYR A 654 17.78 9.24 14.37
CA TYR A 654 17.49 8.02 15.14
C TYR A 654 15.99 7.68 15.09
N LEU A 655 15.14 8.70 15.27
CA LEU A 655 13.69 8.55 15.13
C LEU A 655 13.31 8.19 13.69
N LYS A 656 13.91 8.85 12.68
CA LYS A 656 13.70 8.57 11.25
C LYS A 656 13.97 7.10 10.95
N SER A 657 15.09 6.59 11.38
CA SER A 657 15.48 5.20 11.14
C SER A 657 14.59 4.18 11.87
N GLU A 658 14.13 4.49 13.10
CA GLU A 658 13.28 3.58 13.87
C GLU A 658 11.81 3.61 13.41
N LEU A 659 11.29 4.79 13.05
CA LEU A 659 9.88 5.02 12.72
C LEU A 659 9.64 5.19 11.21
N PHE A 660 10.67 5.12 10.39
CA PHE A 660 10.62 5.37 8.93
C PHE A 660 9.93 6.70 8.59
N LEU A 661 10.45 7.79 9.19
CA LEU A 661 9.96 9.14 8.93
C LEU A 661 10.39 9.60 7.54
N LYS A 662 9.59 10.48 6.90
CA LYS A 662 9.76 10.82 5.49
C LYS A 662 10.77 11.96 5.23
N TYR A 663 10.92 12.90 6.16
CA TYR A 663 11.70 14.12 5.90
C TYR A 663 13.19 13.85 5.82
N ASP A 664 13.86 14.44 4.85
CA ASP A 664 15.30 14.33 4.66
C ASP A 664 16.08 15.37 5.48
N ALA A 665 17.41 15.22 5.54
CA ALA A 665 18.26 16.09 6.34
C ALA A 665 18.22 17.57 5.89
N GLU A 666 17.91 17.82 4.63
CA GLU A 666 17.78 19.17 4.05
C GLU A 666 16.44 19.84 4.42
N GLU A 667 15.40 19.05 4.71
CA GLU A 667 14.04 19.53 4.97
C GLU A 667 13.74 19.69 6.46
N ILE A 668 14.42 18.92 7.31
CA ILE A 668 14.02 18.71 8.71
C ILE A 668 13.99 20.00 9.54
N ASP A 669 14.96 20.89 9.36
CA ASP A 669 15.04 22.14 10.13
C ASP A 669 13.82 23.04 9.82
N GLY A 670 13.43 23.13 8.55
CA GLY A 670 12.23 23.83 8.13
C GLY A 670 10.94 23.21 8.71
N VAL A 671 10.86 21.87 8.75
CA VAL A 671 9.73 21.14 9.29
C VAL A 671 9.62 21.29 10.82
N ILE A 672 10.74 21.28 11.53
CA ILE A 672 10.79 21.55 12.99
C ILE A 672 10.25 22.95 13.28
N ASN A 673 10.70 23.95 12.55
CA ASN A 673 10.23 25.32 12.72
C ASN A 673 8.72 25.46 12.43
N GLN A 674 8.21 24.82 11.39
CA GLN A 674 6.78 24.79 11.12
C GLN A 674 6.00 24.12 12.26
N TRP A 675 6.50 23.03 12.85
CA TRP A 675 5.86 22.42 14.03
C TRP A 675 5.89 23.33 15.24
N ILE A 676 6.97 24.09 15.50
CA ILE A 676 7.01 25.10 16.57
C ILE A 676 5.89 26.12 16.35
N ASP A 677 5.76 26.64 15.12
CA ASP A 677 4.74 27.63 14.79
C ASP A 677 3.31 27.07 14.99
N VAL A 678 3.07 25.82 14.58
CA VAL A 678 1.76 25.16 14.82
C VAL A 678 1.48 24.99 16.32
N LEU A 679 2.49 24.62 17.12
CA LEU A 679 2.31 24.46 18.57
C LEU A 679 2.06 25.81 19.25
N LEU A 680 2.65 26.91 18.76
CA LEU A 680 2.35 28.28 19.20
C LEU A 680 0.92 28.68 18.80
N GLU A 681 0.53 28.49 17.55
CA GLU A 681 -0.83 28.79 17.07
C GLU A 681 -1.92 28.06 17.88
N LYS A 682 -1.67 26.79 18.23
CA LYS A 682 -2.62 25.98 19.02
C LYS A 682 -2.53 26.22 20.54
N GLY A 683 -1.71 27.16 21.00
CA GLY A 683 -1.55 27.51 22.42
C GLY A 683 -0.96 26.38 23.28
N LEU A 684 -0.16 25.54 22.68
CA LEU A 684 0.63 24.50 23.37
C LEU A 684 2.02 24.98 23.76
N LEU A 685 2.50 26.02 23.11
CA LEU A 685 3.71 26.78 23.44
C LEU A 685 3.40 28.27 23.33
N PHE A 686 4.25 29.11 23.93
CA PHE A 686 4.12 30.57 23.95
C PHE A 686 5.46 31.21 23.58
N GLU A 687 5.41 32.28 22.80
CA GLU A 687 6.59 33.06 22.46
C GLU A 687 6.85 34.14 23.50
N GLU A 688 8.07 34.27 23.95
CA GLU A 688 8.57 35.31 24.88
C GLU A 688 9.53 36.24 24.13
N GLU A 689 10.02 37.27 24.80
CA GLU A 689 11.07 38.16 24.26
C GLU A 689 12.37 37.40 23.94
N GLU A 690 13.17 37.91 23.02
CA GLU A 690 14.46 37.34 22.61
C GLU A 690 14.40 35.95 21.95
N ASP A 691 13.36 35.68 21.16
CA ASP A 691 13.20 34.41 20.42
C ASP A 691 13.16 33.18 21.35
N ARG A 692 12.61 33.36 22.55
CA ARG A 692 12.41 32.29 23.53
C ARG A 692 11.00 31.73 23.41
N ILE A 693 10.93 30.42 23.52
CA ILE A 693 9.67 29.67 23.52
C ILE A 693 9.50 29.09 24.92
N SER A 694 8.33 29.31 25.52
CA SER A 694 7.96 28.81 26.85
C SER A 694 6.82 27.81 26.82
N ARG A 695 6.80 26.95 27.83
CA ARG A 695 5.68 26.03 28.06
C ARG A 695 4.54 26.75 28.82
N PRO A 696 3.32 26.21 28.76
CA PRO A 696 2.20 26.70 29.59
C PRO A 696 2.51 26.64 31.10
N GLU A 697 1.78 27.43 31.89
CA GLU A 697 1.83 27.38 33.36
C GLU A 697 1.34 26.03 33.88
N GLU A 698 1.96 25.56 34.98
CA GLU A 698 1.56 24.34 35.68
C GLU A 698 0.10 24.42 36.14
N GLY A 699 -0.64 23.32 36.01
CA GLY A 699 -2.05 23.23 36.40
C GLY A 699 -3.04 23.74 35.34
N THR A 700 -2.57 24.23 34.22
CA THR A 700 -3.44 24.63 33.09
C THR A 700 -3.78 23.45 32.17
N ASP A 701 -4.89 23.54 31.45
CA ASP A 701 -5.30 22.56 30.43
C ASP A 701 -4.27 22.49 29.28
N ALA A 702 -3.68 23.62 28.91
CA ALA A 702 -2.61 23.67 27.92
C ALA A 702 -1.37 22.87 28.35
N MET A 703 -0.99 22.95 29.64
CA MET A 703 0.12 22.17 30.18
C MET A 703 -0.16 20.66 30.19
N LEU A 704 -1.41 20.26 30.55
CA LEU A 704 -1.83 18.86 30.44
C LEU A 704 -1.71 18.35 29.00
N ARG A 705 -2.15 19.13 28.04
CA ARG A 705 -2.06 18.79 26.60
C ARG A 705 -0.62 18.61 26.15
N LEU A 706 0.27 19.55 26.47
CA LEU A 706 1.67 19.49 26.13
C LEU A 706 2.34 18.26 26.77
N ARG A 707 2.03 17.97 28.05
CA ARG A 707 2.58 16.81 28.77
C ARG A 707 2.11 15.48 28.20
N VAL A 708 0.84 15.34 27.80
CA VAL A 708 0.35 14.12 27.16
C VAL A 708 1.00 13.94 25.77
N LEU A 709 1.15 15.03 25.00
CA LEU A 709 1.83 15.01 23.71
C LEU A 709 3.29 14.57 23.85
N SER A 710 4.05 15.09 24.82
CA SER A 710 5.47 14.74 25.04
C SER A 710 5.68 13.24 25.27
N ARG A 711 4.67 12.53 25.76
CA ARG A 711 4.74 11.10 26.12
C ARG A 711 4.51 10.14 24.95
N PHE A 712 4.11 10.62 23.77
CA PHE A 712 3.81 9.73 22.66
C PHE A 712 5.05 8.99 22.14
N ILE A 713 6.27 9.58 22.25
CA ILE A 713 7.54 8.94 21.88
C ILE A 713 8.47 8.69 23.08
N ILE A 714 8.05 9.02 24.29
CA ILE A 714 8.93 8.98 25.48
C ILE A 714 9.62 7.63 25.67
N GLN A 715 8.92 6.52 25.44
CA GLN A 715 9.50 5.17 25.55
C GLN A 715 10.61 4.91 24.52
N THR A 716 10.58 5.55 23.37
CA THR A 716 11.66 5.49 22.39
C THR A 716 12.88 6.24 22.90
N LEU A 717 12.70 7.45 23.42
CA LEU A 717 13.78 8.25 24.01
C LEU A 717 14.38 7.59 25.25
N GLU A 718 13.57 6.94 26.08
CA GLU A 718 14.03 6.15 27.23
C GLU A 718 14.94 4.99 26.80
N ARG A 719 14.62 4.26 25.72
CA ARG A 719 15.48 3.20 25.17
C ARG A 719 16.84 3.75 24.72
N TYR A 720 16.85 4.91 24.06
CA TYR A 720 18.09 5.54 23.64
C TYR A 720 18.96 5.91 24.83
N HIS A 721 18.32 6.48 25.85
CA HIS A 721 19.04 6.83 27.08
C HIS A 721 19.57 5.61 27.85
N ILE A 722 18.85 4.49 27.85
CA ILE A 722 19.34 3.22 28.42
C ILE A 722 20.62 2.77 27.73
N ALA A 723 20.64 2.73 26.38
CA ALA A 723 21.80 2.29 25.62
C ALA A 723 23.01 3.21 25.83
N ILE A 724 22.80 4.53 25.78
CA ILE A 724 23.84 5.54 26.01
C ILE A 724 24.36 5.43 27.48
N GLY A 725 23.47 5.28 28.46
CA GLY A 725 23.84 5.16 29.86
C GLY A 725 24.70 3.93 30.17
N ILE A 726 24.38 2.79 29.56
CA ILE A 726 25.18 1.56 29.68
C ILE A 726 26.54 1.74 29.00
N LEU A 727 26.57 2.29 27.77
CA LEU A 727 27.83 2.52 27.06
C LEU A 727 28.79 3.42 27.88
N ARG A 728 28.27 4.51 28.44
CA ARG A 728 29.03 5.42 29.32
C ARG A 728 29.52 4.72 30.60
N LYS A 729 28.72 3.86 31.22
CA LYS A 729 29.09 3.09 32.41
C LYS A 729 30.29 2.19 32.18
N TYR A 730 30.31 1.48 31.05
CA TYR A 730 31.43 0.57 30.73
C TYR A 730 32.66 1.35 30.31
N GLY A 731 32.51 2.48 29.64
CA GLY A 731 33.57 3.29 29.09
C GLY A 731 33.96 2.93 27.64
N SER A 732 34.64 3.86 26.95
CA SER A 732 35.09 3.67 25.58
C SER A 732 36.08 2.50 25.45
N GLY A 733 35.92 1.63 24.44
CA GLY A 733 36.75 0.46 24.20
C GLY A 733 36.61 -0.69 25.23
N LYS A 734 35.41 -0.81 25.87
CA LYS A 734 35.22 -1.81 26.95
C LYS A 734 34.03 -2.75 26.72
N ILE A 735 33.20 -2.52 25.72
CA ILE A 735 32.01 -3.31 25.44
C ILE A 735 31.81 -3.50 23.93
N THR A 736 31.37 -4.66 23.51
CA THR A 736 31.00 -4.95 22.12
C THR A 736 29.56 -4.51 21.83
N ALA A 737 29.21 -4.35 20.55
CA ALA A 737 27.84 -4.02 20.14
C ALA A 737 26.83 -5.08 20.58
N GLY A 738 27.22 -6.38 20.58
CA GLY A 738 26.36 -7.48 21.01
C GLY A 738 26.08 -7.46 22.51
N GLU A 739 27.09 -7.18 23.32
CA GLU A 739 26.95 -7.05 24.77
C GLU A 739 26.14 -5.82 25.16
N LEU A 740 26.35 -4.68 24.48
CA LEU A 740 25.55 -3.48 24.71
C LEU A 740 24.05 -3.73 24.37
N GLU A 741 23.78 -4.43 23.28
CA GLU A 741 22.42 -4.86 22.90
C GLU A 741 21.77 -5.73 23.99
N GLU A 742 22.52 -6.73 24.53
CA GLU A 742 22.03 -7.65 25.55
C GLU A 742 21.76 -6.93 26.87
N GLN A 743 22.72 -6.14 27.36
CA GLN A 743 22.58 -5.39 28.62
C GLN A 743 21.46 -4.36 28.55
N SER A 744 21.31 -3.68 27.42
CA SER A 744 20.22 -2.72 27.17
C SER A 744 18.86 -3.41 27.22
N THR A 745 18.74 -4.60 26.61
CA THR A 745 17.51 -5.41 26.60
C THR A 745 17.13 -5.84 28.03
N LEU A 746 18.09 -6.37 28.80
CA LEU A 746 17.87 -6.82 30.18
C LEU A 746 17.46 -5.66 31.10
N LEU A 747 18.11 -4.51 30.96
CA LEU A 747 17.76 -3.33 31.74
C LEU A 747 16.35 -2.81 31.38
N ALA A 748 16.02 -2.75 30.11
CA ALA A 748 14.69 -2.33 29.66
C ALA A 748 13.59 -3.29 30.15
N GLU A 749 13.83 -4.62 30.13
CA GLU A 749 12.91 -5.62 30.67
C GLU A 749 12.66 -5.39 32.16
N ARG A 750 13.71 -5.19 32.94
CA ARG A 750 13.63 -4.88 34.37
C ARG A 750 12.85 -3.59 34.64
N MET A 751 13.11 -2.54 33.89
CA MET A 751 12.38 -1.28 34.00
C MET A 751 10.90 -1.44 33.60
N SER A 752 10.58 -2.22 32.57
CA SER A 752 9.21 -2.52 32.18
C SER A 752 8.42 -3.16 33.33
N ILE A 753 9.05 -4.06 34.11
CA ILE A 753 8.44 -4.69 35.29
C ILE A 753 8.27 -3.69 36.44
N LEU A 754 9.31 -2.91 36.75
CA LEU A 754 9.30 -1.96 37.85
C LEU A 754 8.31 -0.84 37.70
N PHE A 755 8.14 -0.34 36.48
CA PHE A 755 7.24 0.77 36.13
C PHE A 755 5.90 0.35 35.55
N GLY A 756 5.64 -0.97 35.44
CA GLY A 756 4.38 -1.49 34.92
C GLY A 756 4.12 -1.10 33.47
N LEU A 757 5.16 -0.98 32.61
CA LEU A 757 5.02 -0.58 31.24
C LEU A 757 4.32 -1.67 30.42
N ASN A 758 3.23 -1.30 29.74
CA ASN A 758 2.46 -2.21 28.90
C ASN A 758 2.92 -2.20 27.42
N ALA A 759 4.18 -1.89 27.17
CA ALA A 759 4.77 -1.76 25.83
C ALA A 759 5.82 -2.85 25.59
N PRO A 760 5.45 -3.99 24.98
CA PRO A 760 6.37 -5.10 24.73
C PRO A 760 7.59 -4.72 23.87
N GLU A 761 7.43 -3.73 23.00
CA GLU A 761 8.53 -3.19 22.18
C GLU A 761 9.58 -2.45 22.99
N PHE A 762 9.30 -2.10 24.24
CA PHE A 762 10.26 -1.36 25.08
C PHE A 762 11.57 -2.11 25.31
N PHE A 763 11.51 -3.44 25.36
CA PHE A 763 12.68 -4.32 25.52
C PHE A 763 12.94 -5.20 24.27
N ASP A 764 12.52 -4.73 23.07
CA ASP A 764 12.81 -5.43 21.83
C ASP A 764 14.31 -5.29 21.48
N LYS A 765 15.00 -6.42 21.51
CA LYS A 765 16.42 -6.54 21.17
C LYS A 765 16.77 -5.93 19.80
N THR A 766 15.88 -6.04 18.83
CA THR A 766 16.08 -5.53 17.47
C THR A 766 16.14 -4.00 17.43
N LEU A 767 15.35 -3.32 18.26
CA LEU A 767 15.35 -1.86 18.33
C LEU A 767 16.66 -1.33 18.92
N PHE A 768 17.21 -1.97 19.95
CA PHE A 768 18.53 -1.63 20.48
C PHE A 768 19.64 -1.86 19.45
N ARG A 769 19.63 -3.00 18.76
CA ARG A 769 20.58 -3.27 17.67
C ARG A 769 20.56 -2.19 16.61
N ASN A 770 19.37 -1.79 16.15
CA ASN A 770 19.21 -0.76 15.13
C ASN A 770 19.72 0.60 15.63
N PHE A 771 19.43 0.95 16.89
CA PHE A 771 19.91 2.19 17.48
C PHE A 771 21.45 2.23 17.55
N ILE A 772 22.09 1.13 18.02
CA ILE A 772 23.55 1.02 18.06
C ILE A 772 24.14 1.13 16.66
N ALA A 773 23.58 0.43 15.67
CA ALA A 773 24.04 0.51 14.28
C ALA A 773 23.89 1.93 13.69
N ASN A 774 22.83 2.67 14.06
CA ASN A 774 22.66 4.06 13.65
C ASN A 774 23.67 5.00 14.32
N MET A 775 24.02 4.81 15.59
CA MET A 775 25.09 5.56 16.24
C MET A 775 26.44 5.33 15.53
N GLN A 776 26.72 4.09 15.06
CA GLN A 776 27.90 3.77 14.25
C GLN A 776 27.86 4.46 12.89
N HIS A 777 26.71 4.40 12.20
CA HIS A 777 26.53 5.00 10.88
C HIS A 777 26.71 6.53 10.94
N ASN A 778 26.19 7.17 11.97
CA ASN A 778 26.29 8.62 12.17
C ASN A 778 27.64 9.03 12.80
N GLY A 779 28.60 8.12 13.02
CA GLY A 779 29.94 8.42 13.52
C GLY A 779 30.01 8.79 14.99
N VAL A 780 28.91 8.65 15.76
CA VAL A 780 28.89 8.93 17.20
C VAL A 780 29.69 7.87 17.98
N ILE A 781 29.68 6.65 17.50
CA ILE A 781 30.50 5.54 18.01
C ILE A 781 31.21 4.85 16.85
N THR A 782 32.41 4.32 17.13
CA THR A 782 33.20 3.52 16.18
C THR A 782 33.48 2.15 16.78
N THR A 783 34.01 1.24 15.97
CA THR A 783 34.43 -0.09 16.41
C THR A 783 35.92 -0.22 16.17
N ASP A 784 36.69 -0.62 17.19
CA ASP A 784 38.12 -0.91 17.05
C ASP A 784 38.40 -2.29 16.43
N ASP A 785 39.70 -2.63 16.32
CA ASP A 785 40.15 -3.89 15.71
C ASP A 785 39.73 -5.13 16.54
N ASP A 786 39.49 -4.98 17.84
CA ASP A 786 39.01 -6.04 18.72
C ASP A 786 37.47 -6.15 18.75
N GLY A 787 36.76 -5.31 17.99
CA GLY A 787 35.28 -5.30 17.94
C GLY A 787 34.62 -4.52 19.08
N LEU A 788 35.40 -3.76 19.88
CA LEU A 788 34.88 -2.96 20.99
C LEU A 788 34.39 -1.58 20.51
N LEU A 789 33.36 -1.08 21.16
CA LEU A 789 32.77 0.21 20.86
C LEU A 789 33.57 1.36 21.48
N CYS A 790 34.03 2.27 20.60
CA CYS A 790 34.74 3.47 21.01
C CYS A 790 33.91 4.72 20.74
N TYR A 791 33.99 5.71 21.63
CA TYR A 791 33.31 7.01 21.47
C TYR A 791 34.20 8.15 21.98
N THR A 792 33.90 9.35 21.57
CA THR A 792 34.55 10.62 21.93
C THR A 792 33.65 11.41 22.89
N ASP A 793 34.15 12.57 23.35
CA ASP A 793 33.43 13.49 24.25
C ASP A 793 32.07 13.96 23.69
N GLY A 794 31.85 13.86 22.39
CA GLY A 794 30.55 14.14 21.76
C GLY A 794 29.42 13.26 22.27
N LEU A 795 29.69 12.03 22.74
CA LEU A 795 28.68 11.21 23.37
C LEU A 795 28.22 11.78 24.74
N ASP A 796 29.10 12.47 25.44
CA ASP A 796 28.75 13.10 26.72
C ASP A 796 27.82 14.29 26.51
N GLU A 797 28.01 15.08 25.42
CA GLU A 797 27.11 16.16 25.04
C GLU A 797 25.71 15.61 24.69
N VAL A 798 25.66 14.59 23.86
CA VAL A 798 24.39 13.90 23.53
C VAL A 798 23.71 13.35 24.79
N ALA A 799 24.46 12.79 25.74
CA ALA A 799 23.92 12.27 26.98
C ALA A 799 23.39 13.37 27.91
N GLU A 800 24.03 14.57 27.91
CA GLU A 800 23.53 15.73 28.66
C GLU A 800 22.27 16.32 28.03
N ASP A 801 22.22 16.44 26.73
CA ASP A 801 21.02 16.90 26.01
C ASP A 801 19.85 15.89 26.18
N ALA A 802 20.11 14.59 26.19
CA ALA A 802 19.11 13.56 26.48
C ALA A 802 18.50 13.66 27.91
N ARG A 803 19.19 14.33 28.87
CA ARG A 803 18.62 14.64 30.17
C ARG A 803 17.46 15.64 30.14
N LEU A 804 17.34 16.42 29.07
CA LEU A 804 16.26 17.39 28.93
C LEU A 804 14.91 16.71 28.69
N VAL A 805 14.90 15.60 27.96
CA VAL A 805 13.69 14.90 27.53
C VAL A 805 13.16 13.87 28.54
N LEU A 806 13.92 13.51 29.58
CA LEU A 806 13.51 12.51 30.57
C LEU A 806 13.24 13.14 31.92
N SER A 807 12.18 12.68 32.60
CA SER A 807 11.89 13.10 33.98
C SER A 807 13.03 12.71 34.95
N VAL A 808 13.19 13.52 36.02
CA VAL A 808 14.22 13.28 37.03
C VAL A 808 14.11 11.89 37.65
N GLU A 809 12.88 11.43 37.91
CA GLU A 809 12.60 10.11 38.49
C GLU A 809 13.06 8.97 37.58
N LYS A 810 12.78 9.04 36.29
CA LYS A 810 13.19 8.01 35.33
C LYS A 810 14.71 7.98 35.12
N ARG A 811 15.35 9.15 35.08
CA ARG A 811 16.82 9.24 35.04
C ARG A 811 17.47 8.60 36.26
N GLN A 812 16.97 8.91 37.46
CA GLN A 812 17.47 8.30 38.69
C GLN A 812 17.25 6.79 38.74
N ALA A 813 16.10 6.31 38.27
CA ALA A 813 15.81 4.89 38.19
C ALA A 813 16.75 4.16 37.21
N ILE A 814 17.00 4.71 36.05
CA ILE A 814 17.96 4.16 35.07
C ILE A 814 19.36 4.12 35.71
N GLN A 815 19.81 5.20 36.35
CA GLN A 815 21.11 5.27 37.04
C GLN A 815 21.21 4.24 38.16
N GLN A 816 20.23 4.14 39.06
CA GLN A 816 20.21 3.17 40.13
C GLN A 816 20.29 1.72 39.63
N VAL A 817 19.45 1.37 38.66
CA VAL A 817 19.44 0.01 38.11
C VAL A 817 20.73 -0.28 37.34
N THR A 818 21.32 0.73 36.71
CA THR A 818 22.63 0.61 36.04
C THR A 818 23.76 0.38 37.08
N MET A 819 23.67 0.99 38.26
CA MET A 819 24.66 0.79 39.33
C MET A 819 24.50 -0.56 40.05
N LEU A 820 23.29 -1.08 40.19
CA LEU A 820 23.00 -2.34 40.88
C LEU A 820 23.33 -3.61 40.05
N GLY A 821 23.54 -3.47 38.76
CA GLY A 821 23.90 -4.56 37.84
C GLY A 821 25.41 -4.78 37.69
N ALA A 822 26.24 -4.27 38.63
CA ALA A 822 27.70 -4.47 38.68
C ALA A 822 28.08 -5.56 39.65
#